data_e8e1dd9089afe1d00047568d14757d06
#
_entry.id   e8e1dd9089afe1d00047568d14757d06
#
_cell.length_a   1.000
_cell.length_b   1.000
_cell.length_c   1.000
_cell.angle_alpha   90.00
_cell.angle_beta   90.00
_cell.angle_gamma   90.00
#
_symmetry.space_group_name_H-M   'P 1'
#
loop_
_entity.id
_entity.type
_entity.pdbx_description
1 polymer ?
#
loop_
_entity_poly.entity_id
_entity_poly.type
_entity_poly.pdbx_seq_one_letter_code
_entity_poly.pdbx_strand_id
1 'polypeptide(L)'
;MRIKRFDILNLPLVPANERLTLNLLPDPVTPEPRSIISVSGSQPSLVRRSRPVGQGSHFSYLSTLPLSFPYDFPPEQEGEQSLGERHQQDLQLNDEDDAQLTAEQKKAKVEAAHKRRMQEVEQMLQRYEVQPTQVGTAGGMEGSVSSGLTGHIPPHRRHQHFPSARLLGVSPATIRDCLPHLDVGDTFHWIQDNNKRNGPSSYSSGPIADASSSGSTQPEVAARKTLSDFVSGRLVGARISGSSDQLEKDERAGYGTAYMRLRERLIKGEQPEESPSDRTLRRLEELETKRTNVEETDYAPWSLCYAGHQFGQWAGQLGDGRAMTLLETKNPETGQRWEMQLKGAGRTPYSRFADGLATLTSSVREFLCSEAMAALGIPTSRALAVVALPELKVIRERLNVAAITTRLCESWLRIGSFQIHSSRGEWESVRILGEYVSREIFKFEDVIKGGDVSESSSQRPAWVCRMVTEVASRNAKTIAMWQVYGFMHGVMNTDNIALTGHTIDYGPYAFMDLYDDGQICNHSDGEGRYAYRLQPTMGVFAIRELLNAVAPLVGFEIENGRAPAPGELLKATSAEMDEWSELASDEFSHELEGVFTTTLLEQWKDAYRARLGIKTVESDDKSAVLDPLGGVLTDLDFSSTLRRLCELPAFLKARSTKLDDQEKLKSDINVFLLGDSDSDLAPWYDPSILPEYIRSQKETQAQTWLLIYARRLLQEGRDGDEVTNEMKSKNPRFVLRNWVTNEVAKRLEEDNDTEVLRQVLEMSIRPFDDWGLAREDKSEAEIKEEERLCSLGRPLTGNLPSCSS
;
A
#
# COMPACT_ATOMS: atom_id res chain seq x y z
N MET A 1 -7.27 28.67 15.60
CA MET A 1 -5.98 28.65 16.34
C MET A 1 -4.88 28.31 15.33
N ARG A 2 -3.68 28.96 15.36
CA ARG A 2 -2.59 28.49 14.49
C ARG A 2 -2.10 27.16 15.03
N ILE A 3 -2.04 26.12 14.17
CA ILE A 3 -1.50 24.80 14.55
C ILE A 3 -0.03 24.99 14.90
N LYS A 4 0.39 24.45 16.05
CA LYS A 4 1.81 24.39 16.43
C LYS A 4 2.48 23.37 15.50
N ARG A 5 3.55 23.78 14.83
CA ARG A 5 4.36 22.91 13.97
C ARG A 5 5.54 22.34 14.74
N PHE A 6 5.94 21.14 14.34
CA PHE A 6 7.03 20.39 14.90
C PHE A 6 7.91 19.85 13.78
N ASP A 7 9.21 19.80 13.97
CA ASP A 7 10.04 19.00 13.08
C ASP A 7 9.66 17.51 13.17
N ILE A 8 10.05 16.73 12.18
CA ILE A 8 9.57 15.36 12.03
C ILE A 8 9.92 14.44 13.22
N LEU A 9 11.05 14.69 13.91
CA LEU A 9 11.45 13.91 15.07
C LEU A 9 10.63 14.25 16.33
N ASN A 10 10.07 15.44 16.37
CA ASN A 10 9.29 15.97 17.50
C ASN A 10 7.77 15.93 17.26
N LEU A 11 7.32 15.32 16.16
CA LEU A 11 5.90 15.10 15.94
C LEU A 11 5.28 14.36 17.13
N PRO A 12 4.10 14.79 17.62
CA PRO A 12 3.39 14.09 18.68
C PRO A 12 3.09 12.65 18.26
N LEU A 13 3.46 11.70 19.09
CA LEU A 13 3.13 10.30 18.87
C LEU A 13 1.67 10.02 19.24
N VAL A 14 1.10 9.02 18.59
CA VAL A 14 -0.15 8.40 19.05
C VAL A 14 0.04 7.92 20.51
N PRO A 15 -0.94 8.12 21.41
CA PRO A 15 -0.87 7.62 22.78
C PRO A 15 -0.46 6.15 22.84
N ALA A 16 0.36 5.78 23.81
CA ALA A 16 0.94 4.44 23.90
C ALA A 16 -0.12 3.33 23.92
N ASN A 17 -1.20 3.55 24.67
CA ASN A 17 -2.33 2.62 24.76
C ASN A 17 -3.13 2.45 23.45
N GLU A 18 -2.93 3.30 22.47
CA GLU A 18 -3.55 3.19 21.16
C GLU A 18 -2.62 2.60 20.08
N ARG A 19 -1.31 2.40 20.37
CA ARG A 19 -0.34 1.89 19.41
C ARG A 19 -0.50 0.39 19.18
N LEU A 20 -0.33 -0.04 17.93
CA LEU A 20 -0.44 -1.46 17.56
C LEU A 20 0.50 -2.33 18.41
N THR A 21 1.76 -1.95 18.50
CA THR A 21 2.81 -2.74 19.17
C THR A 21 2.58 -2.94 20.67
N LEU A 22 1.80 -2.06 21.31
CA LEU A 22 1.46 -2.14 22.72
C LEU A 22 0.08 -2.77 22.98
N ASN A 23 -0.66 -3.09 21.93
CA ASN A 23 -1.96 -3.73 21.99
C ASN A 23 -1.96 -5.18 21.50
N LEU A 24 -0.79 -5.76 21.33
CA LEU A 24 -0.62 -7.13 20.89
C LEU A 24 0.09 -7.95 21.96
N LEU A 25 -0.26 -9.23 22.06
CA LEU A 25 0.41 -10.14 22.99
C LEU A 25 1.92 -10.20 22.69
N PRO A 26 2.76 -10.27 23.72
CA PRO A 26 4.17 -10.52 23.54
C PRO A 26 4.42 -11.84 22.83
N ASP A 27 5.37 -11.85 21.89
CA ASP A 27 5.79 -13.07 21.22
C ASP A 27 6.44 -14.06 22.22
N PRO A 28 5.97 -15.33 22.26
CA PRO A 28 6.52 -16.32 23.14
C PRO A 28 7.97 -16.72 22.87
N VAL A 29 8.40 -16.58 21.65
CA VAL A 29 9.72 -17.08 21.19
C VAL A 29 10.77 -15.98 21.21
N THR A 30 10.38 -14.72 21.12
CA THR A 30 11.31 -13.60 21.12
C THR A 30 11.75 -13.26 22.53
N PRO A 31 13.05 -13.06 22.76
CA PRO A 31 13.58 -12.59 24.04
C PRO A 31 12.96 -11.26 24.48
N GLU A 32 13.05 -10.97 25.78
CA GLU A 32 12.55 -9.70 26.35
C GLU A 32 13.06 -8.48 25.58
N PRO A 33 12.24 -7.44 25.38
CA PRO A 33 12.59 -6.27 24.56
C PRO A 33 13.84 -5.55 24.97
N ARG A 34 14.10 -5.47 26.27
CA ARG A 34 15.34 -4.88 26.82
C ARG A 34 16.60 -5.57 26.33
N SER A 35 16.49 -6.85 25.96
CA SER A 35 17.60 -7.60 25.41
C SER A 35 17.81 -7.38 23.91
N ILE A 36 16.88 -6.74 23.21
CA ILE A 36 16.97 -6.52 21.75
C ILE A 36 17.25 -5.06 21.44
N ILE A 37 16.52 -4.13 22.04
CA ILE A 37 16.57 -2.71 21.68
C ILE A 37 16.38 -1.81 22.88
N SER A 38 16.30 -2.35 24.09
CA SER A 38 16.09 -1.59 25.33
C SER A 38 14.96 -0.57 25.27
N VAL A 39 13.89 -0.90 24.57
CA VAL A 39 12.75 -0.02 24.50
C VAL A 39 11.75 -0.46 25.55
N SER A 40 11.71 0.27 26.65
CA SER A 40 10.70 0.10 27.66
C SER A 40 9.32 0.18 27.00
N GLY A 41 8.53 -0.85 27.14
CA GLY A 41 7.17 -0.91 26.61
C GLY A 41 7.00 -1.43 25.18
N SER A 42 8.02 -1.51 24.32
CA SER A 42 7.91 -2.20 23.06
C SER A 42 8.12 -3.69 23.26
N GLN A 43 7.08 -4.38 23.62
CA GLN A 43 7.12 -5.83 23.73
C GLN A 43 7.11 -6.43 22.32
N PRO A 44 7.89 -7.50 22.09
CA PRO A 44 7.66 -8.34 20.95
C PRO A 44 6.20 -8.80 20.99
N SER A 45 5.48 -8.52 19.94
CA SER A 45 4.07 -8.79 19.96
C SER A 45 3.79 -10.26 19.74
N LEU A 46 2.63 -10.73 20.14
CA LEU A 46 2.13 -12.05 19.84
C LEU A 46 1.82 -12.18 18.34
N VAL A 47 1.51 -11.08 17.69
CA VAL A 47 1.70 -10.98 16.23
C VAL A 47 3.20 -11.03 16.05
N ARG A 48 3.80 -12.18 16.14
CA ARG A 48 5.25 -12.47 16.02
C ARG A 48 6.01 -11.65 14.99
N ARG A 49 5.31 -10.71 14.40
CA ARG A 49 5.62 -10.11 13.14
C ARG A 49 5.52 -8.60 13.16
N SER A 50 5.00 -8.02 14.23
CA SER A 50 5.17 -6.62 14.52
C SER A 50 6.32 -6.51 15.49
N ARG A 51 7.51 -6.24 14.96
CA ARG A 51 8.73 -6.19 15.75
C ARG A 51 9.41 -4.86 15.63
N PRO A 52 9.98 -4.35 16.74
CA PRO A 52 10.91 -3.25 16.65
C PRO A 52 12.13 -3.66 15.83
N VAL A 53 12.56 -2.80 14.94
CA VAL A 53 13.77 -2.99 14.14
C VAL A 53 14.91 -2.22 14.80
N GLY A 54 16.05 -2.87 14.98
CA GLY A 54 17.22 -2.28 15.65
C GLY A 54 17.72 -1.03 14.95
N GLN A 55 18.19 -0.06 15.75
CA GLN A 55 18.80 1.16 15.22
C GLN A 55 19.93 0.81 14.25
N GLY A 56 19.81 1.21 13.00
CA GLY A 56 20.85 1.05 12.01
C GLY A 56 20.84 -0.24 11.21
N SER A 57 20.28 -1.34 11.70
CA SER A 57 20.28 -2.60 10.96
C SER A 57 19.50 -2.53 9.65
N HIS A 58 18.36 -1.89 9.67
CA HIS A 58 17.43 -1.76 8.55
C HIS A 58 17.76 -0.59 7.61
N PHE A 59 18.55 0.37 8.06
CA PHE A 59 19.06 1.46 7.23
C PHE A 59 20.38 1.11 6.56
N SER A 60 20.65 -0.19 6.44
CA SER A 60 21.89 -0.66 5.86
C SER A 60 21.91 -0.39 4.36
N TYR A 61 22.47 0.71 3.99
CA TYR A 61 22.94 0.96 2.64
C TYR A 61 24.18 0.13 2.28
N LEU A 62 24.67 -0.71 3.19
CA LEU A 62 25.90 -1.46 3.01
C LEU A 62 25.71 -2.73 2.20
N SER A 63 24.51 -3.19 2.08
CA SER A 63 24.23 -4.44 1.40
C SER A 63 23.84 -4.20 -0.05
N THR A 64 24.82 -4.05 -0.90
CA THR A 64 24.65 -3.94 -2.37
C THR A 64 24.65 -5.30 -3.06
N LEU A 65 24.95 -6.38 -2.36
CA LEU A 65 25.13 -7.70 -2.95
C LEU A 65 23.91 -8.58 -2.70
N PRO A 66 23.63 -9.55 -3.58
CA PRO A 66 22.71 -10.63 -3.27
C PRO A 66 23.26 -11.33 -2.02
N LEU A 67 22.61 -11.07 -0.89
CA LEU A 67 23.01 -11.63 0.37
C LEU A 67 22.72 -13.10 0.36
N SER A 68 23.65 -13.89 0.89
CA SER A 68 23.36 -15.24 1.32
C SER A 68 22.14 -15.23 2.25
N PHE A 69 21.38 -16.30 2.23
CA PHE A 69 20.19 -16.43 3.08
C PHE A 69 20.53 -16.07 4.53
N PRO A 70 19.87 -15.07 5.14
CA PRO A 70 20.35 -14.47 6.39
C PRO A 70 19.95 -15.24 7.63
N TYR A 71 19.35 -16.42 7.46
CA TYR A 71 18.79 -17.19 8.56
C TYR A 71 19.69 -18.39 8.85
N ASP A 72 20.05 -18.53 10.11
CA ASP A 72 20.74 -19.70 10.62
C ASP A 72 19.66 -20.63 11.23
N PHE A 73 19.26 -21.62 10.47
CA PHE A 73 18.33 -22.64 10.96
C PHE A 73 19.13 -23.80 11.53
N PRO A 74 18.83 -24.25 12.75
CA PRO A 74 19.43 -25.48 13.24
C PRO A 74 19.05 -26.66 12.33
N PRO A 75 19.95 -27.62 12.09
CA PRO A 75 19.62 -28.81 11.34
C PRO A 75 18.47 -29.56 12.02
N GLU A 76 17.55 -30.10 11.24
CA GLU A 76 16.34 -30.75 11.76
C GLU A 76 16.63 -32.01 12.54
N GLN A 77 17.71 -32.71 12.22
CA GLN A 77 18.21 -33.93 12.94
C GLN A 77 19.74 -34.07 12.78
N GLU A 78 20.40 -34.72 13.73
CA GLU A 78 21.80 -35.08 13.60
C GLU A 78 22.00 -36.03 12.38
N GLY A 79 22.69 -35.52 11.35
CA GLY A 79 22.97 -36.25 10.13
C GLY A 79 22.27 -35.77 8.88
N GLU A 80 21.35 -34.81 8.95
CA GLU A 80 20.77 -34.18 7.77
C GLU A 80 21.69 -33.09 7.19
N GLN A 81 21.81 -33.09 5.87
CA GLN A 81 22.58 -32.07 5.14
C GLN A 81 21.93 -30.72 5.31
N SER A 82 22.75 -29.71 5.49
CA SER A 82 22.26 -28.31 5.55
C SER A 82 21.55 -27.94 4.24
N LEU A 83 20.60 -27.00 4.32
CA LEU A 83 19.90 -26.46 3.14
C LEU A 83 20.87 -25.93 2.08
N GLY A 84 22.01 -25.38 2.49
CA GLY A 84 23.06 -24.93 1.60
C GLY A 84 23.71 -26.07 0.84
N GLU A 85 23.97 -27.20 1.51
CA GLU A 85 24.56 -28.39 0.90
C GLU A 85 23.60 -29.10 -0.04
N ARG A 86 22.31 -29.22 0.34
CA ARG A 86 21.25 -29.73 -0.55
C ARG A 86 21.11 -28.86 -1.80
N HIS A 87 21.18 -27.56 -1.63
CA HIS A 87 21.09 -26.61 -2.76
C HIS A 87 22.29 -26.71 -3.70
N GLN A 88 23.51 -26.90 -3.16
CA GLN A 88 24.67 -27.12 -4.00
C GLN A 88 24.58 -28.48 -4.77
N GLN A 89 23.98 -29.49 -4.17
CA GLN A 89 23.72 -30.75 -4.85
C GLN A 89 22.62 -30.64 -5.90
N ASP A 90 21.54 -29.90 -5.63
CA ASP A 90 20.48 -29.68 -6.62
C ASP A 90 20.99 -28.83 -7.82
N LEU A 91 21.96 -27.94 -7.62
CA LEU A 91 22.61 -27.19 -8.68
C LEU A 91 23.73 -27.99 -9.39
N GLN A 92 24.28 -29.03 -8.76
CA GLN A 92 25.29 -29.95 -9.34
C GLN A 92 24.66 -31.18 -10.03
N LEU A 93 23.34 -31.20 -10.20
CA LEU A 93 22.67 -32.29 -10.92
C LEU A 93 23.19 -32.38 -12.36
N ASN A 94 24.01 -33.34 -12.52
CA ASN A 94 24.54 -34.04 -13.68
C ASN A 94 24.22 -33.47 -15.06
N ASP A 95 25.19 -32.83 -15.66
CA ASP A 95 25.20 -32.40 -17.08
C ASP A 95 24.85 -33.57 -18.03
N GLU A 96 25.01 -34.84 -17.62
CA GLU A 96 24.69 -36.04 -18.42
C GLU A 96 23.17 -36.29 -18.53
N ASP A 97 22.40 -36.08 -17.46
CA ASP A 97 20.95 -36.31 -17.49
C ASP A 97 20.18 -35.13 -18.16
N ASP A 98 20.73 -33.93 -18.12
CA ASP A 98 20.13 -32.77 -18.74
C ASP A 98 20.40 -32.64 -20.24
N ALA A 99 21.33 -33.39 -20.79
CA ALA A 99 21.67 -33.34 -22.22
C ALA A 99 20.51 -33.80 -23.14
N GLN A 100 19.55 -34.58 -22.62
CA GLN A 100 18.42 -35.10 -23.37
C GLN A 100 17.11 -34.27 -23.21
N LEU A 101 17.10 -33.25 -22.36
CA LEU A 101 15.90 -32.46 -22.10
C LEU A 101 15.75 -31.29 -23.09
N THR A 102 14.51 -31.06 -23.52
CA THR A 102 14.19 -29.84 -24.30
C THR A 102 14.35 -28.58 -23.46
N ALA A 103 14.44 -27.42 -24.11
CA ALA A 103 14.54 -26.13 -23.42
C ALA A 103 13.34 -25.86 -22.48
N GLU A 104 12.14 -26.29 -22.86
CA GLU A 104 10.93 -26.19 -22.03
C GLU A 104 10.98 -27.11 -20.81
N GLN A 105 11.47 -28.35 -21.00
CA GLN A 105 11.63 -29.28 -19.88
C GLN A 105 12.70 -28.81 -18.88
N LYS A 106 13.79 -28.21 -19.36
CA LYS A 106 14.81 -27.59 -18.51
C LYS A 106 14.22 -26.43 -17.71
N LYS A 107 13.45 -25.57 -18.36
CA LYS A 107 12.76 -24.46 -17.70
C LYS A 107 11.77 -24.95 -16.63
N ALA A 108 10.94 -25.96 -16.94
CA ALA A 108 9.99 -26.55 -16.00
C ALA A 108 10.70 -27.21 -14.80
N LYS A 109 11.86 -27.86 -15.01
CA LYS A 109 12.67 -28.45 -13.94
C LYS A 109 13.24 -27.39 -12.99
N VAL A 110 13.75 -26.28 -13.54
CA VAL A 110 14.24 -25.14 -12.75
C VAL A 110 13.11 -24.46 -11.97
N GLU A 111 11.95 -24.25 -12.58
CA GLU A 111 10.76 -23.70 -11.91
C GLU A 111 10.25 -24.62 -10.79
N ALA A 112 10.24 -25.93 -11.02
CA ALA A 112 9.85 -26.91 -10.01
C ALA A 112 10.83 -26.96 -8.83
N ALA A 113 12.14 -26.90 -9.09
CA ALA A 113 13.17 -26.81 -8.06
C ALA A 113 13.07 -25.51 -7.26
N HIS A 114 12.83 -24.38 -7.93
CA HIS A 114 12.61 -23.10 -7.28
C HIS A 114 11.34 -23.13 -6.39
N LYS A 115 10.24 -23.68 -6.89
CA LYS A 115 8.98 -23.82 -6.13
C LYS A 115 9.17 -24.71 -4.89
N ARG A 116 9.87 -25.83 -5.02
CA ARG A 116 10.19 -26.74 -3.89
C ARG A 116 11.03 -26.03 -2.84
N ARG A 117 12.07 -25.30 -3.25
CA ARG A 117 12.92 -24.52 -2.36
C ARG A 117 12.14 -23.44 -1.62
N MET A 118 11.24 -22.73 -2.31
CA MET A 118 10.38 -21.73 -1.67
C MET A 118 9.48 -22.36 -0.62
N GLN A 119 8.94 -23.55 -0.86
CA GLN A 119 8.13 -24.30 0.11
C GLN A 119 8.94 -24.73 1.33
N GLU A 120 10.17 -25.20 1.15
CA GLU A 120 11.06 -25.56 2.26
C GLU A 120 11.43 -24.36 3.11
N VAL A 121 11.81 -23.25 2.48
CA VAL A 121 12.05 -21.95 3.17
C VAL A 121 10.83 -21.52 3.96
N GLU A 122 9.66 -21.68 3.37
CA GLU A 122 8.39 -21.32 3.99
C GLU A 122 8.10 -22.17 5.23
N GLN A 123 8.23 -23.49 5.12
CA GLN A 123 8.06 -24.40 6.25
C GLN A 123 9.02 -24.07 7.39
N MET A 124 10.26 -23.71 7.06
CA MET A 124 11.23 -23.25 8.06
C MET A 124 10.84 -21.92 8.70
N LEU A 125 10.39 -20.94 7.90
CA LEU A 125 9.90 -19.67 8.43
C LEU A 125 8.63 -19.83 9.28
N GLN A 126 7.85 -20.86 9.08
CA GLN A 126 6.71 -21.19 9.95
C GLN A 126 7.17 -21.69 11.33
N ARG A 127 8.28 -22.41 11.39
CA ARG A 127 8.82 -22.99 12.63
C ARG A 127 9.70 -22.01 13.39
N TYR A 128 10.49 -21.20 12.68
CA TYR A 128 11.53 -20.33 13.27
C TYR A 128 11.27 -18.88 12.96
N GLU A 129 11.39 -18.06 13.96
CA GLU A 129 11.30 -16.62 13.81
C GLU A 129 12.65 -16.02 13.47
N VAL A 130 12.63 -15.09 12.53
CA VAL A 130 13.81 -14.32 12.15
C VAL A 130 14.13 -13.30 13.23
N GLN A 131 15.37 -13.31 13.70
CA GLN A 131 15.82 -12.32 14.66
C GLN A 131 16.05 -10.96 13.98
N PRO A 132 15.54 -9.85 14.52
CA PRO A 132 15.78 -8.51 13.98
C PRO A 132 17.27 -8.16 13.83
N THR A 133 18.11 -8.71 14.70
CA THR A 133 19.56 -8.52 14.72
C THR A 133 20.30 -9.23 13.59
N GLN A 134 19.69 -10.19 12.94
CA GLN A 134 20.25 -10.85 11.75
C GLN A 134 20.13 -9.95 10.50
N VAL A 135 19.30 -8.93 10.57
CA VAL A 135 19.09 -7.97 9.47
C VAL A 135 20.26 -6.99 9.44
N GLY A 136 20.93 -6.89 8.32
CA GLY A 136 22.03 -5.95 8.12
C GLY A 136 23.42 -6.47 8.49
N THR A 137 23.54 -7.61 9.17
CA THR A 137 24.84 -8.26 9.42
C THR A 137 25.31 -9.13 8.25
N ALA A 138 24.39 -9.54 7.41
CA ALA A 138 24.64 -10.40 6.27
C ALA A 138 25.35 -9.70 5.09
N GLY A 139 25.84 -8.50 5.27
CA GLY A 139 26.49 -7.70 4.22
C GLY A 139 28.00 -7.90 4.08
N GLY A 140 28.54 -9.03 4.47
CA GLY A 140 29.89 -9.40 4.08
C GLY A 140 31.03 -8.53 4.63
N MET A 141 30.89 -7.95 5.82
CA MET A 141 32.03 -7.46 6.57
C MET A 141 32.56 -8.60 7.43
N GLU A 142 33.57 -9.30 6.92
CA GLU A 142 34.40 -10.19 7.74
C GLU A 142 34.86 -9.42 9.00
N GLY A 143 34.45 -9.91 10.16
CA GLY A 143 34.86 -9.37 11.45
C GLY A 143 33.77 -8.79 12.35
N SER A 144 32.57 -8.55 11.88
CA SER A 144 31.50 -8.03 12.74
C SER A 144 30.49 -9.10 13.24
N VAL A 145 30.70 -10.34 12.84
CA VAL A 145 29.79 -11.45 13.15
C VAL A 145 29.82 -11.87 14.63
N SER A 146 30.92 -11.55 15.34
CA SER A 146 31.02 -11.89 16.77
C SER A 146 30.21 -10.98 17.69
N SER A 147 29.82 -9.81 17.22
CA SER A 147 28.93 -8.89 17.96
C SER A 147 27.52 -8.92 17.42
N GLY A 148 27.04 -10.08 16.98
CA GLY A 148 25.79 -10.32 16.25
C GLY A 148 24.51 -9.71 16.81
N LEU A 149 24.61 -8.90 17.79
CA LEU A 149 23.52 -8.22 18.47
C LEU A 149 23.35 -6.79 18.03
N THR A 150 24.41 -6.21 17.52
CA THR A 150 24.36 -4.80 17.17
C THR A 150 24.47 -4.64 15.67
N GLY A 151 23.48 -5.02 14.93
CA GLY A 151 23.33 -4.50 13.56
C GLY A 151 23.37 -2.96 13.54
N HIS A 152 23.96 -2.38 14.55
CA HIS A 152 24.11 -0.96 14.80
C HIS A 152 25.24 -0.41 13.94
N ILE A 153 24.87 0.02 12.73
CA ILE A 153 25.77 0.82 11.93
C ILE A 153 25.72 2.24 12.50
N PRO A 154 26.81 2.74 13.05
CA PRO A 154 26.84 4.09 13.58
C PRO A 154 26.41 5.10 12.52
N PRO A 155 25.68 6.16 12.86
CA PRO A 155 25.22 7.16 11.91
C PRO A 155 26.32 7.70 10.98
N HIS A 156 27.53 7.90 11.46
CA HIS A 156 28.66 8.39 10.68
C HIS A 156 29.09 7.44 9.54
N ARG A 157 28.98 6.12 9.71
CA ARG A 157 29.28 5.15 8.65
C ARG A 157 28.24 5.22 7.51
N ARG A 158 27.00 5.50 7.81
CA ARG A 158 25.96 5.72 6.79
C ARG A 158 26.28 6.91 5.92
N HIS A 159 26.70 8.03 6.53
CA HIS A 159 27.13 9.21 5.77
C HIS A 159 28.36 8.94 4.91
N GLN A 160 29.29 8.11 5.37
CA GLN A 160 30.47 7.74 4.58
C GLN A 160 30.13 6.87 3.37
N HIS A 161 29.14 5.98 3.49
CA HIS A 161 28.80 5.05 2.42
C HIS A 161 27.84 5.62 1.38
N PHE A 162 26.89 6.48 1.79
CA PHE A 162 25.91 7.06 0.87
C PHE A 162 25.68 8.55 1.17
N PRO A 163 26.69 9.40 0.92
CA PRO A 163 26.58 10.83 1.17
C PRO A 163 25.56 11.52 0.26
N SER A 164 25.25 10.92 -0.88
CA SER A 164 24.45 11.54 -1.95
C SER A 164 22.95 11.21 -1.93
N ALA A 165 22.40 10.76 -0.79
CA ALA A 165 20.95 10.63 -0.67
C ALA A 165 20.26 11.96 -1.02
N ARG A 166 19.36 11.92 -2.00
CA ARG A 166 18.85 13.12 -2.65
C ARG A 166 17.35 13.18 -2.56
N LEU A 167 16.82 14.18 -1.85
CA LEU A 167 15.39 14.45 -1.79
C LEU A 167 14.92 14.99 -3.15
N LEU A 168 14.05 14.26 -3.84
CA LEU A 168 13.54 14.60 -5.16
C LEU A 168 12.23 15.36 -5.11
N GLY A 169 11.35 15.00 -4.17
CA GLY A 169 10.04 15.61 -4.04
C GLY A 169 9.42 15.39 -2.66
N VAL A 170 8.55 16.33 -2.29
CA VAL A 170 7.69 16.28 -1.09
C VAL A 170 6.27 16.65 -1.53
N SER A 171 5.26 15.94 -1.06
CA SER A 171 3.86 16.22 -1.38
C SER A 171 3.28 17.32 -0.48
N PRO A 172 2.91 18.48 -1.04
CA PRO A 172 2.23 19.52 -0.27
C PRO A 172 0.81 19.08 0.15
N ALA A 173 0.17 18.21 -0.64
CA ALA A 173 -1.15 17.69 -0.34
C ALA A 173 -1.11 16.73 0.87
N THR A 174 -0.14 15.82 0.94
CA THR A 174 0.04 14.95 2.11
C THR A 174 0.31 15.75 3.39
N ILE A 175 1.12 16.83 3.31
CA ILE A 175 1.34 17.70 4.47
C ILE A 175 0.04 18.34 4.89
N ARG A 176 -0.69 18.96 3.97
CA ARG A 176 -1.96 19.63 4.25
C ARG A 176 -2.99 18.70 4.88
N ASP A 177 -3.16 17.50 4.30
CA ASP A 177 -4.28 16.62 4.63
C ASP A 177 -3.97 15.69 5.81
N CYS A 178 -2.72 15.24 5.94
CA CYS A 178 -2.33 14.23 6.93
C CYS A 178 -1.51 14.82 8.09
N LEU A 179 -0.60 15.74 7.78
CA LEU A 179 0.42 16.23 8.71
C LEU A 179 0.49 17.77 8.77
N PRO A 180 -0.64 18.51 8.99
CA PRO A 180 -0.64 19.98 8.99
C PRO A 180 0.26 20.57 10.09
N HIS A 181 0.63 19.76 11.08
CA HIS A 181 1.51 20.10 12.18
C HIS A 181 3.01 19.76 11.91
N LEU A 182 3.34 19.27 10.71
CA LEU A 182 4.74 19.03 10.32
C LEU A 182 5.39 20.35 9.85
N ASP A 183 6.57 20.64 10.42
CA ASP A 183 7.44 21.70 9.94
C ASP A 183 8.45 21.12 8.93
N VAL A 184 8.36 21.57 7.70
CA VAL A 184 9.26 21.16 6.60
C VAL A 184 10.30 22.25 6.28
N GLY A 185 10.29 23.34 7.02
CA GLY A 185 11.21 24.47 6.81
C GLY A 185 11.15 25.02 5.39
N ASP A 186 12.31 25.27 4.80
CA ASP A 186 12.46 25.82 3.45
C ASP A 186 12.48 24.75 2.33
N THR A 187 12.05 23.52 2.60
CA THR A 187 12.19 22.34 1.70
C THR A 187 11.73 22.63 0.27
N PHE A 188 10.57 23.26 0.07
CA PHE A 188 10.04 23.50 -1.28
C PHE A 188 10.91 24.48 -2.08
N HIS A 189 11.35 25.57 -1.46
CA HIS A 189 12.26 26.53 -2.08
C HIS A 189 13.62 25.89 -2.39
N TRP A 190 14.12 25.10 -1.46
CA TRP A 190 15.41 24.41 -1.62
C TRP A 190 15.38 23.40 -2.78
N ILE A 191 14.32 22.62 -2.95
CA ILE A 191 14.17 21.71 -4.09
C ILE A 191 14.18 22.50 -5.40
N GLN A 192 13.47 23.61 -5.49
CA GLN A 192 13.42 24.46 -6.68
C GLN A 192 14.77 25.10 -7.01
N ASP A 193 15.49 25.62 -6.02
CA ASP A 193 16.78 26.26 -6.21
C ASP A 193 17.89 25.29 -6.63
N ASN A 194 17.88 24.07 -6.07
CA ASN A 194 18.82 23.03 -6.46
C ASN A 194 18.59 22.54 -7.89
N ASN A 195 17.37 22.52 -8.36
CA ASN A 195 17.05 22.19 -9.74
C ASN A 195 17.64 23.19 -10.75
N LYS A 196 17.62 24.48 -10.41
CA LYS A 196 18.19 25.54 -11.25
C LYS A 196 19.71 25.51 -11.31
N ARG A 197 20.39 25.03 -10.24
CA ARG A 197 21.86 25.00 -10.12
C ARG A 197 22.53 23.78 -10.74
N ASN A 198 21.84 22.64 -10.74
CA ASN A 198 22.34 21.36 -11.24
C ASN A 198 21.71 21.05 -12.59
N GLY A 199 22.19 21.69 -13.68
CA GLY A 199 21.81 21.32 -15.04
C GLY A 199 22.19 19.87 -15.38
N PRO A 200 21.74 19.33 -16.52
CA PRO A 200 21.72 17.89 -16.84
C PRO A 200 23.07 17.15 -16.85
N SER A 201 24.19 17.78 -16.58
CA SER A 201 25.53 17.18 -16.75
C SER A 201 26.39 17.05 -15.49
N SER A 202 25.87 17.31 -14.28
CA SER A 202 26.71 17.22 -13.09
C SER A 202 26.18 16.25 -12.04
N TYR A 203 26.51 14.96 -12.16
CA TYR A 203 26.69 14.10 -11.00
C TYR A 203 27.94 14.56 -10.22
N SER A 204 27.90 15.77 -9.66
CA SER A 204 28.95 16.17 -8.78
C SER A 204 28.72 15.52 -7.42
N SER A 205 29.67 14.66 -7.03
CA SER A 205 29.86 14.03 -5.73
C SER A 205 30.20 15.06 -4.63
N GLY A 206 29.52 16.19 -4.58
CA GLY A 206 29.66 17.12 -3.48
C GLY A 206 28.69 16.76 -2.34
N PRO A 207 29.08 16.93 -1.08
CA PRO A 207 28.14 16.83 0.03
C PRO A 207 26.97 17.78 -0.27
N ILE A 208 25.74 17.35 0.13
CA ILE A 208 24.57 18.22 0.08
C ILE A 208 24.99 19.51 0.76
N ALA A 209 25.27 20.52 -0.07
CA ALA A 209 25.86 21.74 0.44
C ALA A 209 24.93 22.32 1.51
N ASP A 210 25.51 22.78 2.60
CA ASP A 210 24.86 23.57 3.66
C ASP A 210 24.37 24.95 3.14
N ALA A 211 24.19 25.10 1.82
CA ALA A 211 23.72 26.31 1.18
C ALA A 211 22.27 26.54 1.56
N SER A 212 22.06 27.51 2.44
CA SER A 212 20.76 28.15 2.65
C SER A 212 20.25 28.68 1.31
N SER A 213 18.96 28.43 0.98
CA SER A 213 18.29 29.20 -0.05
C SER A 213 18.36 30.70 0.33
N SER A 214 18.47 31.58 -0.64
CA SER A 214 18.61 33.02 -0.37
C SER A 214 17.35 33.50 0.36
N GLY A 215 17.51 33.80 1.66
CA GLY A 215 16.41 34.31 2.51
C GLY A 215 15.88 33.35 3.57
N SER A 216 16.31 32.08 3.63
CA SER A 216 15.85 31.16 4.67
C SER A 216 16.48 31.42 6.03
N THR A 217 15.69 31.28 7.07
CA THR A 217 16.16 31.40 8.46
C THR A 217 16.88 30.10 8.91
N GLN A 218 17.75 30.20 9.93
CA GLN A 218 18.44 29.02 10.49
C GLN A 218 17.47 27.92 10.98
N PRO A 219 16.33 28.19 11.64
CA PRO A 219 15.34 27.18 12.00
C PRO A 219 14.71 26.46 10.79
N GLU A 220 14.40 27.19 9.70
CA GLU A 220 13.82 26.59 8.49
C GLU A 220 14.80 25.63 7.81
N VAL A 221 16.08 26.01 7.74
CA VAL A 221 17.14 25.12 7.24
C VAL A 221 17.30 23.89 8.12
N ALA A 222 17.22 24.03 9.46
CA ALA A 222 17.31 22.93 10.39
C ALA A 222 16.13 21.94 10.22
N ALA A 223 14.91 22.43 10.12
CA ALA A 223 13.71 21.60 9.91
C ALA A 223 13.81 20.80 8.58
N ARG A 224 14.20 21.47 7.49
CA ARG A 224 14.46 20.80 6.20
C ARG A 224 15.53 19.71 6.31
N LYS A 225 16.64 20.00 6.98
CA LYS A 225 17.75 19.03 7.12
C LYS A 225 17.29 17.81 7.92
N THR A 226 16.57 18.01 9.03
CA THR A 226 16.00 16.95 9.83
C THR A 226 15.02 16.11 9.01
N LEU A 227 14.12 16.74 8.24
CA LEU A 227 13.22 16.03 7.34
C LEU A 227 13.99 15.20 6.32
N SER A 228 14.95 15.79 5.61
CA SER A 228 15.76 15.11 4.59
C SER A 228 16.52 13.91 5.16
N ASP A 229 17.12 14.05 6.34
CA ASP A 229 17.84 12.97 7.01
C ASP A 229 16.88 11.85 7.48
N PHE A 230 15.68 12.19 7.92
CA PHE A 230 14.68 11.21 8.33
C PHE A 230 14.13 10.43 7.13
N VAL A 231 13.66 11.09 6.08
CA VAL A 231 13.08 10.42 4.91
C VAL A 231 14.09 9.67 4.05
N SER A 232 15.38 9.96 4.21
CA SER A 232 16.49 9.21 3.62
C SER A 232 16.97 8.04 4.48
N GLY A 233 16.37 7.82 5.65
CA GLY A 233 16.78 6.78 6.58
C GLY A 233 18.12 7.04 7.29
N ARG A 234 18.64 8.25 7.29
CA ARG A 234 19.86 8.64 8.01
C ARG A 234 19.59 8.87 9.50
N LEU A 235 18.39 9.34 9.84
CA LEU A 235 17.92 9.48 11.19
C LEU A 235 16.89 8.40 11.52
N VAL A 236 16.94 7.87 12.73
CA VAL A 236 15.97 6.93 13.28
C VAL A 236 15.11 7.65 14.29
N GLY A 237 13.80 7.58 14.14
CA GLY A 237 12.84 8.22 15.02
C GLY A 237 12.59 7.47 16.35
N ALA A 238 13.51 6.63 16.82
CA ALA A 238 13.36 5.94 18.08
C ALA A 238 13.40 6.92 19.27
N ARG A 239 12.44 6.77 20.17
CA ARG A 239 12.37 7.51 21.44
C ARG A 239 12.43 6.49 22.57
N ILE A 240 13.52 6.49 23.30
CA ILE A 240 13.84 5.47 24.29
C ILE A 240 14.21 6.17 25.60
N SER A 241 13.56 5.78 26.71
CA SER A 241 13.90 6.25 28.04
C SER A 241 15.12 5.49 28.58
N GLY A 242 16.11 6.20 29.09
CA GLY A 242 17.33 5.64 29.68
C GLY A 242 18.62 6.16 29.07
N SER A 243 19.74 5.94 29.76
CA SER A 243 21.07 6.34 29.27
C SER A 243 21.59 5.36 28.20
N SER A 244 22.30 5.86 27.20
CA SER A 244 22.95 5.04 26.16
C SER A 244 23.83 3.92 26.73
N ASP A 245 24.50 4.17 27.83
CA ASP A 245 25.40 3.22 28.49
C ASP A 245 24.68 2.06 29.17
N GLN A 246 23.47 2.31 29.69
CA GLN A 246 22.64 1.26 30.27
C GLN A 246 22.03 0.38 29.16
N LEU A 247 21.61 0.99 28.05
CA LEU A 247 21.11 0.33 26.88
C LEU A 247 22.12 -0.67 26.28
N GLU A 248 23.39 -0.24 26.15
CA GLU A 248 24.48 -1.13 25.68
C GLU A 248 24.77 -2.30 26.63
N LYS A 249 24.68 -2.07 27.95
CA LYS A 249 24.87 -3.12 28.97
C LYS A 249 23.74 -4.14 28.96
N ASP A 250 22.50 -3.68 28.85
CA ASP A 250 21.33 -4.52 28.82
C ASP A 250 21.28 -5.35 27.52
N GLU A 251 21.67 -4.77 26.38
CA GLU A 251 21.83 -5.49 25.12
C GLU A 251 22.85 -6.63 25.21
N ARG A 252 24.03 -6.37 25.77
CA ARG A 252 25.08 -7.39 25.94
C ARG A 252 24.71 -8.51 26.90
N ALA A 253 23.95 -8.20 27.95
CA ALA A 253 23.65 -9.17 29.01
C ALA A 253 22.46 -10.09 28.68
N GLY A 254 21.44 -9.60 27.97
CA GLY A 254 20.16 -10.28 27.84
C GLY A 254 20.00 -11.16 26.61
N TYR A 255 20.45 -10.68 25.47
CA TYR A 255 20.10 -11.30 24.18
C TYR A 255 20.81 -12.62 23.92
N GLY A 256 22.13 -12.64 24.09
CA GLY A 256 22.92 -13.85 23.82
C GLY A 256 22.56 -15.02 24.72
N THR A 257 22.26 -14.76 25.98
CA THR A 257 22.07 -15.81 26.99
C THR A 257 20.66 -16.40 26.95
N ALA A 258 19.64 -15.59 26.81
CA ALA A 258 18.24 -16.05 26.78
C ALA A 258 17.93 -16.79 25.47
N TYR A 259 18.37 -16.23 24.34
CA TYR A 259 18.21 -16.84 23.03
C TYR A 259 19.00 -18.16 22.91
N MET A 260 20.26 -18.18 23.31
CA MET A 260 21.08 -19.38 23.25
C MET A 260 20.52 -20.48 24.18
N ARG A 261 20.01 -20.14 25.35
CA ARG A 261 19.30 -21.10 26.22
C ARG A 261 18.02 -21.62 25.60
N LEU A 262 17.23 -20.77 24.97
CA LEU A 262 16.00 -21.20 24.29
C LEU A 262 16.34 -22.09 23.10
N ARG A 263 17.34 -21.71 22.28
CA ARG A 263 17.87 -22.50 21.18
C ARG A 263 18.40 -23.87 21.66
N GLU A 264 19.17 -23.88 22.74
CA GLU A 264 19.71 -25.10 23.34
C GLU A 264 18.60 -26.03 23.84
N ARG A 265 17.55 -25.47 24.46
CA ARG A 265 16.37 -26.24 24.91
C ARG A 265 15.58 -26.82 23.74
N LEU A 266 15.36 -26.04 22.70
CA LEU A 266 14.68 -26.50 21.48
C LEU A 266 15.46 -27.60 20.75
N ILE A 267 16.79 -27.45 20.64
CA ILE A 267 17.67 -28.49 20.03
C ILE A 267 17.66 -29.76 20.87
N LYS A 268 17.61 -29.64 22.19
CA LYS A 268 17.56 -30.80 23.09
C LYS A 268 16.18 -31.46 23.18
N GLY A 269 15.16 -30.93 22.51
CA GLY A 269 13.81 -31.46 22.57
C GLY A 269 13.16 -31.33 23.94
N GLU A 270 13.68 -30.45 24.79
CA GLU A 270 13.11 -30.21 26.10
C GLU A 270 11.73 -29.59 25.98
N GLN A 271 10.70 -30.29 26.43
CA GLN A 271 9.34 -29.75 26.47
C GLN A 271 9.30 -28.58 27.46
N PRO A 272 8.57 -27.49 27.13
CA PRO A 272 8.37 -26.41 28.09
C PRO A 272 7.62 -26.94 29.31
N GLU A 273 8.01 -26.52 30.51
CA GLU A 273 7.35 -26.88 31.77
C GLU A 273 5.90 -26.39 31.86
N GLU A 274 5.53 -25.41 31.05
CA GLU A 274 4.22 -24.74 31.02
C GLU A 274 3.49 -25.09 29.70
N SER A 275 2.19 -25.39 29.78
CA SER A 275 1.40 -25.63 28.59
C SER A 275 1.34 -24.38 27.69
N PRO A 276 1.12 -24.51 26.35
CA PRO A 276 0.94 -23.36 25.48
C PRO A 276 -0.20 -22.41 25.95
N SER A 277 -1.29 -22.98 26.48
CA SER A 277 -2.44 -22.23 26.98
C SER A 277 -2.11 -21.44 28.24
N ASP A 278 -1.45 -22.06 29.23
CA ASP A 278 -1.07 -21.37 30.48
C ASP A 278 -0.07 -20.24 30.20
N ARG A 279 0.86 -20.46 29.26
CA ARG A 279 1.79 -19.46 28.81
C ARG A 279 1.08 -18.26 28.17
N THR A 280 0.06 -18.50 27.37
CA THR A 280 -0.73 -17.42 26.74
C THR A 280 -1.55 -16.67 27.78
N LEU A 281 -2.17 -17.36 28.73
CA LEU A 281 -2.91 -16.72 29.85
C LEU A 281 -2.00 -15.80 30.67
N ARG A 282 -0.81 -16.28 31.08
CA ARG A 282 0.15 -15.45 31.79
C ARG A 282 0.54 -14.18 31.03
N ARG A 283 0.68 -14.27 29.70
CA ARG A 283 0.99 -13.11 28.85
C ARG A 283 -0.16 -12.14 28.69
N LEU A 284 -1.39 -12.62 28.72
CA LEU A 284 -2.56 -11.74 28.81
C LEU A 284 -2.50 -10.87 30.06
N GLU A 285 -2.21 -11.48 31.22
CA GLU A 285 -2.06 -10.75 32.48
C GLU A 285 -0.89 -9.75 32.43
N GLU A 286 0.24 -10.15 31.83
CA GLU A 286 1.39 -9.26 31.63
C GLU A 286 1.04 -8.08 30.69
N LEU A 287 0.28 -8.32 29.62
CA LEU A 287 -0.15 -7.28 28.69
C LEU A 287 -1.05 -6.25 29.39
N GLU A 288 -2.03 -6.70 30.18
CA GLU A 288 -2.92 -5.81 30.93
C GLU A 288 -2.13 -4.97 31.94
N THR A 289 -1.20 -5.57 32.66
CA THR A 289 -0.33 -4.86 33.59
C THR A 289 0.52 -3.81 32.89
N LYS A 290 1.02 -4.10 31.69
CA LYS A 290 1.87 -3.20 30.92
C LYS A 290 1.10 -2.05 30.28
N ARG A 291 -0.14 -2.27 29.84
CA ARG A 291 -1.01 -1.19 29.34
C ARG A 291 -1.20 -0.05 30.35
N THR A 292 -1.12 -0.35 31.64
CA THR A 292 -1.28 0.63 32.71
C THR A 292 0.01 1.33 33.12
N ASN A 293 1.18 0.80 32.77
CA ASN A 293 2.49 1.23 33.27
C ASN A 293 3.49 1.71 32.22
N VAL A 294 3.06 1.92 30.98
CA VAL A 294 3.96 2.35 29.89
C VAL A 294 4.25 3.83 29.99
N GLU A 295 5.55 4.19 30.00
CA GLU A 295 5.95 5.57 29.79
C GLU A 295 5.57 6.00 28.35
N GLU A 296 4.81 7.09 28.21
CA GLU A 296 4.25 7.56 26.93
C GLU A 296 5.28 7.91 25.86
N THR A 297 6.55 7.97 26.26
CA THR A 297 7.64 8.47 25.41
C THR A 297 8.35 7.40 24.60
N ASP A 298 8.26 6.13 25.00
CA ASP A 298 9.03 5.08 24.35
C ASP A 298 8.42 4.65 23.00
N TYR A 299 9.26 4.66 21.95
CA TYR A 299 8.89 4.25 20.60
C TYR A 299 10.11 3.77 19.81
N ALA A 300 9.95 2.71 19.05
CA ALA A 300 10.95 2.23 18.10
C ALA A 300 10.31 1.83 16.75
N PRO A 301 11.04 1.92 15.65
CA PRO A 301 10.58 1.45 14.34
C PRO A 301 10.24 -0.04 14.33
N TRP A 302 9.27 -0.44 13.51
CA TRP A 302 8.79 -1.82 13.42
C TRP A 302 8.36 -2.17 11.99
N SER A 303 8.29 -3.48 11.71
CA SER A 303 7.81 -4.02 10.45
C SER A 303 6.79 -5.12 10.70
N LEU A 304 5.78 -5.23 9.82
CA LEU A 304 4.74 -6.25 9.91
C LEU A 304 5.17 -7.56 9.25
N CYS A 305 4.80 -8.67 9.86
CA CYS A 305 4.64 -9.94 9.17
C CYS A 305 3.16 -10.25 8.97
N TYR A 306 2.88 -10.88 7.87
CA TYR A 306 1.57 -11.35 7.49
C TYR A 306 1.71 -12.62 6.65
N ALA A 307 0.61 -13.26 6.31
CA ALA A 307 0.55 -14.32 5.33
C ALA A 307 -0.37 -13.90 4.19
N GLY A 308 -0.71 -14.80 3.29
CA GLY A 308 -1.74 -14.49 2.31
C GLY A 308 -1.83 -15.45 1.14
N HIS A 309 -2.85 -15.19 0.32
CA HIS A 309 -3.04 -15.82 -0.96
C HIS A 309 -2.54 -14.89 -2.07
N GLN A 310 -1.60 -15.39 -2.88
CA GLN A 310 -1.08 -14.68 -4.04
C GLN A 310 -1.51 -15.43 -5.31
N PHE A 311 -2.13 -14.72 -6.25
CA PHE A 311 -2.73 -15.33 -7.45
C PHE A 311 -3.67 -16.49 -7.12
N GLY A 312 -4.39 -16.41 -5.98
CA GLY A 312 -5.34 -17.41 -5.51
C GLY A 312 -4.72 -18.64 -4.82
N GLN A 313 -3.40 -18.70 -4.68
CA GLN A 313 -2.70 -19.78 -3.99
C GLN A 313 -2.14 -19.29 -2.65
N TRP A 314 -2.17 -20.17 -1.65
CA TRP A 314 -1.57 -19.88 -0.35
C TRP A 314 -0.05 -19.70 -0.49
N ALA A 315 0.43 -18.50 -0.18
CA ALA A 315 1.85 -18.16 -0.25
C ALA A 315 2.57 -18.26 1.11
N GLY A 316 1.82 -18.57 2.17
CA GLY A 316 2.31 -18.71 3.53
C GLY A 316 2.83 -17.43 4.13
N GLN A 317 3.91 -17.51 4.90
CA GLN A 317 4.48 -16.34 5.57
C GLN A 317 5.09 -15.35 4.58
N LEU A 318 4.63 -14.11 4.67
CA LEU A 318 5.11 -12.93 3.99
C LEU A 318 5.51 -11.85 5.02
N GLY A 319 5.64 -10.61 4.61
CA GLY A 319 5.90 -9.49 5.52
C GLY A 319 6.45 -8.26 4.81
N ASP A 320 6.61 -7.19 5.57
CA ASP A 320 7.19 -5.94 5.11
C ASP A 320 8.69 -6.10 4.82
N GLY A 321 9.05 -6.82 3.76
CA GLY A 321 10.44 -7.17 3.43
C GLY A 321 11.33 -5.98 3.04
N ARG A 322 10.73 -4.82 2.76
CA ARG A 322 11.44 -3.57 2.41
C ARG A 322 10.76 -2.32 2.98
N ALA A 323 9.81 -2.49 3.89
CA ALA A 323 9.08 -1.39 4.51
C ALA A 323 9.15 -1.45 6.03
N MET A 324 9.24 -0.29 6.68
CA MET A 324 9.29 -0.18 8.13
C MET A 324 8.55 1.07 8.59
N THR A 325 7.73 0.92 9.62
CA THR A 325 7.01 2.02 10.26
C THR A 325 7.93 2.72 11.23
N LEU A 326 8.13 4.02 11.01
CA LEU A 326 9.04 4.86 11.78
C LEU A 326 8.33 5.72 12.81
N LEU A 327 7.06 6.01 12.58
CA LEU A 327 6.33 7.00 13.36
C LEU A 327 4.82 6.73 13.25
N GLU A 328 4.12 6.92 14.35
CA GLU A 328 2.66 6.93 14.43
C GLU A 328 2.22 8.26 15.04
N THR A 329 1.46 9.07 14.29
CA THR A 329 0.98 10.39 14.72
C THR A 329 -0.49 10.59 14.40
N LYS A 330 -1.10 11.62 14.98
CA LYS A 330 -2.47 12.04 14.66
C LYS A 330 -2.48 13.42 14.04
N ASN A 331 -3.31 13.61 13.04
CA ASN A 331 -3.66 14.93 12.55
C ASN A 331 -4.41 15.69 13.66
N PRO A 332 -3.92 16.82 14.15
CA PRO A 332 -4.53 17.54 15.27
C PRO A 332 -5.87 18.20 14.95
N GLU A 333 -6.23 18.35 13.67
CA GLU A 333 -7.50 18.94 13.24
C GLU A 333 -8.59 17.89 13.11
N THR A 334 -8.26 16.72 12.56
CA THR A 334 -9.24 15.66 12.26
C THR A 334 -9.23 14.52 13.27
N GLY A 335 -8.17 14.42 14.09
CA GLY A 335 -7.94 13.26 14.95
C GLY A 335 -7.53 11.99 14.20
N GLN A 336 -7.42 12.05 12.85
CA GLN A 336 -7.04 10.92 12.01
C GLN A 336 -5.63 10.44 12.35
N ARG A 337 -5.48 9.13 12.55
CA ARG A 337 -4.20 8.47 12.78
C ARG A 337 -3.46 8.26 11.47
N TRP A 338 -2.13 8.35 11.53
CA TRP A 338 -1.24 8.08 10.41
C TRP A 338 -0.01 7.30 10.87
N GLU A 339 0.20 6.15 10.27
CA GLU A 339 1.41 5.34 10.41
C GLU A 339 2.35 5.69 9.24
N MET A 340 3.53 6.21 9.55
CA MET A 340 4.52 6.64 8.56
C MET A 340 5.56 5.55 8.33
N GLN A 341 5.70 5.11 7.09
CA GLN A 341 6.66 4.08 6.68
C GLN A 341 7.71 4.61 5.70
N LEU A 342 8.94 4.09 5.82
CA LEU A 342 9.90 4.09 4.71
C LEU A 342 9.79 2.78 3.94
N LYS A 343 9.71 2.86 2.61
CA LYS A 343 9.76 1.72 1.70
C LYS A 343 10.99 1.81 0.82
N GLY A 344 11.83 0.77 0.83
CA GLY A 344 13.07 0.72 0.06
C GLY A 344 14.33 1.16 0.80
N ALA A 345 14.27 1.39 2.12
CA ALA A 345 15.41 1.88 2.92
C ALA A 345 16.37 0.78 3.37
N GLY A 346 16.16 -0.46 2.99
CA GLY A 346 16.98 -1.59 3.35
C GLY A 346 16.18 -2.77 3.88
N ARG A 347 16.89 -3.77 4.40
CA ARG A 347 16.31 -5.03 4.85
C ARG A 347 15.57 -4.89 6.18
N THR A 348 14.55 -5.71 6.29
CA THR A 348 13.78 -5.94 7.51
C THR A 348 13.91 -7.42 7.92
N PRO A 349 13.38 -7.84 9.07
CA PRO A 349 13.33 -9.26 9.43
C PRO A 349 12.63 -10.16 8.41
N TYR A 350 11.83 -9.58 7.51
CA TYR A 350 10.98 -10.29 6.55
C TYR A 350 11.48 -10.22 5.10
N SER A 351 12.66 -9.68 4.87
CA SER A 351 13.22 -9.55 3.51
C SER A 351 13.57 -10.90 2.87
N ARG A 352 13.62 -11.96 3.66
CA ARG A 352 14.12 -13.27 3.19
C ARG A 352 15.52 -13.10 2.57
N PHE A 353 15.69 -13.44 1.30
CA PHE A 353 16.93 -13.26 0.55
C PHE A 353 16.96 -11.97 -0.29
N ALA A 354 15.89 -11.14 -0.24
CA ALA A 354 15.84 -9.87 -0.98
C ALA A 354 16.73 -8.80 -0.34
N ASP A 355 17.13 -7.80 -1.13
CA ASP A 355 18.01 -6.71 -0.69
C ASP A 355 17.30 -5.63 0.15
N GLY A 356 15.96 -5.64 0.19
CA GLY A 356 15.17 -4.66 0.93
C GLY A 356 15.11 -3.27 0.28
N LEU A 357 15.55 -3.15 -0.97
CA LEU A 357 15.63 -1.89 -1.69
C LEU A 357 14.46 -1.73 -2.67
N ALA A 358 14.17 -0.49 -3.03
CA ALA A 358 13.24 -0.13 -4.10
C ALA A 358 14.00 0.57 -5.22
N THR A 359 13.50 0.47 -6.46
CA THR A 359 14.03 1.21 -7.61
C THR A 359 13.49 2.63 -7.65
N LEU A 360 14.19 3.54 -8.31
CA LEU A 360 13.70 4.91 -8.51
C LEU A 360 12.36 4.90 -9.26
N THR A 361 12.24 4.07 -10.30
CA THR A 361 11.00 3.93 -11.06
C THR A 361 9.83 3.52 -10.18
N SER A 362 9.97 2.45 -9.37
CA SER A 362 8.89 1.99 -8.49
C SER A 362 8.54 3.01 -7.41
N SER A 363 9.53 3.72 -6.88
CA SER A 363 9.34 4.75 -5.84
C SER A 363 8.60 5.98 -6.38
N VAL A 364 8.95 6.45 -7.58
CA VAL A 364 8.26 7.56 -8.26
C VAL A 364 6.83 7.17 -8.62
N ARG A 365 6.61 5.95 -9.13
CA ARG A 365 5.27 5.42 -9.46
C ARG A 365 4.38 5.41 -8.22
N GLU A 366 4.86 4.90 -7.09
CA GLU A 366 4.10 4.87 -5.83
C GLU A 366 3.85 6.28 -5.29
N PHE A 367 4.86 7.16 -5.31
CA PHE A 367 4.76 8.54 -4.86
C PHE A 367 3.69 9.34 -5.61
N LEU A 368 3.69 9.29 -6.93
CA LEU A 368 2.72 10.01 -7.77
C LEU A 368 1.32 9.38 -7.71
N CYS A 369 1.23 8.04 -7.73
CA CYS A 369 -0.06 7.35 -7.76
C CYS A 369 -0.84 7.51 -6.46
N SER A 370 -0.18 7.41 -5.30
CA SER A 370 -0.82 7.65 -4.00
C SER A 370 -1.53 9.01 -3.96
N GLU A 371 -0.87 10.04 -4.46
CA GLU A 371 -1.41 11.40 -4.46
C GLU A 371 -2.49 11.60 -5.55
N ALA A 372 -2.32 10.98 -6.72
CA ALA A 372 -3.33 10.99 -7.78
C ALA A 372 -4.64 10.31 -7.32
N MET A 373 -4.53 9.15 -6.67
CA MET A 373 -5.69 8.42 -6.14
C MET A 373 -6.41 9.22 -5.06
N ALA A 374 -5.66 9.83 -4.13
CA ALA A 374 -6.23 10.70 -3.11
C ALA A 374 -7.00 11.89 -3.71
N ALA A 375 -6.44 12.53 -4.74
CA ALA A 375 -7.08 13.64 -5.42
C ALA A 375 -8.36 13.25 -6.19
N LEU A 376 -8.45 12.00 -6.66
CA LEU A 376 -9.67 11.44 -7.24
C LEU A 376 -10.72 11.04 -6.18
N GLY A 377 -10.40 11.18 -4.88
CA GLY A 377 -11.28 10.78 -3.78
C GLY A 377 -11.32 9.26 -3.54
N ILE A 378 -10.33 8.52 -4.02
CA ILE A 378 -10.22 7.08 -3.81
C ILE A 378 -9.44 6.82 -2.53
N PRO A 379 -9.94 6.02 -1.57
CA PRO A 379 -9.20 5.69 -0.36
C PRO A 379 -7.84 5.05 -0.68
N THR A 380 -6.79 5.64 -0.15
CA THR A 380 -5.42 5.26 -0.52
C THR A 380 -4.41 5.62 0.56
N SER A 381 -3.30 4.88 0.61
CA SER A 381 -2.10 5.34 1.29
C SER A 381 -1.62 6.64 0.64
N ARG A 382 -1.02 7.54 1.45
CA ARG A 382 -0.46 8.81 0.99
C ARG A 382 1.07 8.70 0.89
N ALA A 383 1.67 9.57 0.11
CA ALA A 383 3.12 9.61 -0.05
C ALA A 383 3.68 10.98 0.31
N LEU A 384 4.53 11.04 1.35
CA LEU A 384 5.12 12.30 1.83
C LEU A 384 6.30 12.75 0.99
N ALA A 385 7.24 11.82 0.73
CA ALA A 385 8.49 12.17 0.09
C ALA A 385 9.07 11.02 -0.74
N VAL A 386 9.88 11.36 -1.74
CA VAL A 386 10.70 10.44 -2.52
C VAL A 386 12.14 10.89 -2.53
N VAL A 387 13.06 9.94 -2.26
CA VAL A 387 14.51 10.16 -2.15
C VAL A 387 15.23 9.20 -3.08
N ALA A 388 16.12 9.68 -3.93
CA ALA A 388 17.03 8.85 -4.69
C ALA A 388 18.34 8.58 -3.94
N LEU A 389 18.94 7.42 -4.20
CA LEU A 389 20.26 6.99 -3.71
C LEU A 389 21.17 6.73 -4.93
N PRO A 390 21.70 7.78 -5.58
CA PRO A 390 22.35 7.66 -6.90
C PRO A 390 23.52 6.69 -6.95
N GLU A 391 24.27 6.57 -5.85
CA GLU A 391 25.44 5.70 -5.75
C GLU A 391 25.07 4.23 -5.50
N LEU A 392 23.83 3.97 -5.07
CA LEU A 392 23.35 2.62 -4.80
C LEU A 392 22.58 2.09 -6.01
N LYS A 393 23.14 1.06 -6.65
CA LYS A 393 22.52 0.41 -7.80
C LYS A 393 21.86 -0.89 -7.38
N VAL A 394 20.68 -1.13 -7.94
CA VAL A 394 19.84 -2.29 -7.66
C VAL A 394 19.62 -3.07 -8.95
N ILE A 395 19.91 -4.35 -8.92
CA ILE A 395 19.67 -5.25 -10.06
C ILE A 395 18.25 -5.79 -9.95
N ARG A 396 17.47 -5.54 -11.00
CA ARG A 396 16.15 -6.13 -11.27
C ARG A 396 16.17 -6.67 -12.70
N GLU A 397 15.22 -6.35 -13.54
CA GLU A 397 15.31 -6.64 -15.00
C GLU A 397 16.49 -5.90 -15.66
N ARG A 398 16.83 -4.76 -15.09
CA ARG A 398 18.01 -3.92 -15.47
C ARG A 398 18.69 -3.35 -14.23
N LEU A 399 19.83 -2.72 -14.42
CA LEU A 399 20.49 -1.96 -13.38
C LEU A 399 19.76 -0.63 -13.15
N ASN A 400 19.23 -0.42 -11.96
CA ASN A 400 18.43 0.75 -11.59
C ASN A 400 19.10 1.51 -10.45
N VAL A 401 18.77 2.79 -10.30
CA VAL A 401 19.06 3.60 -9.12
C VAL A 401 18.14 3.17 -7.98
N ALA A 402 18.68 3.01 -6.77
CA ALA A 402 17.87 2.78 -5.58
C ALA A 402 17.16 4.06 -5.14
N ALA A 403 15.99 3.90 -4.52
CA ALA A 403 15.23 5.02 -3.97
C ALA A 403 14.41 4.61 -2.74
N ILE A 404 13.96 5.60 -1.99
CA ILE A 404 13.13 5.44 -0.80
C ILE A 404 11.87 6.28 -0.97
N THR A 405 10.71 5.68 -0.71
CA THR A 405 9.45 6.38 -0.60
C THR A 405 9.01 6.44 0.85
N THR A 406 8.71 7.66 1.34
CA THR A 406 8.04 7.84 2.64
C THR A 406 6.54 7.86 2.42
N ARG A 407 5.84 6.89 2.97
CA ARG A 407 4.39 6.73 2.79
C ARG A 407 3.64 6.74 4.12
N LEU A 408 2.36 7.09 4.07
CA LEU A 408 1.47 7.13 5.23
C LEU A 408 0.20 6.34 4.94
N CYS A 409 -0.29 5.63 5.95
CA CYS A 409 -1.61 5.02 5.94
C CYS A 409 -2.24 5.15 7.33
N GLU A 410 -3.55 5.09 7.41
CA GLU A 410 -4.26 5.03 8.70
C GLU A 410 -3.82 3.81 9.50
N SER A 411 -3.67 2.68 8.82
CA SER A 411 -3.07 1.46 9.34
C SER A 411 -2.55 0.60 8.19
N TRP A 412 -1.43 -0.09 8.38
CA TRP A 412 -0.86 -1.04 7.43
C TRP A 412 -1.37 -2.46 7.64
N LEU A 413 -2.32 -2.67 8.55
CA LEU A 413 -2.98 -3.96 8.75
C LEU A 413 -3.78 -4.37 7.52
N ARG A 414 -3.64 -5.62 7.14
CA ARG A 414 -4.22 -6.21 5.93
C ARG A 414 -4.88 -7.56 6.25
N ILE A 415 -5.64 -8.11 5.34
CA ILE A 415 -6.28 -9.42 5.53
C ILE A 415 -5.24 -10.46 5.93
N GLY A 416 -4.07 -10.44 5.30
CA GLY A 416 -2.95 -11.31 5.62
C GLY A 416 -2.46 -11.22 7.08
N SER A 417 -2.73 -10.13 7.80
CA SER A 417 -2.40 -10.01 9.22
C SER A 417 -3.23 -10.95 10.09
N PHE A 418 -4.46 -11.28 9.69
CA PHE A 418 -5.26 -12.31 10.35
C PHE A 418 -4.86 -13.72 9.88
N GLN A 419 -4.61 -13.88 8.58
CA GLN A 419 -4.29 -15.17 7.98
C GLN A 419 -3.03 -15.81 8.57
N ILE A 420 -2.02 -15.03 8.96
CA ILE A 420 -0.81 -15.57 9.58
C ILE A 420 -1.09 -16.26 10.92
N HIS A 421 -2.00 -15.71 11.73
CA HIS A 421 -2.35 -16.28 13.03
C HIS A 421 -3.32 -17.44 12.90
N SER A 422 -4.35 -17.32 12.03
CA SER A 422 -5.31 -18.41 11.82
C SER A 422 -4.64 -19.65 11.24
N SER A 423 -3.72 -19.49 10.28
CA SER A 423 -2.96 -20.62 9.70
C SER A 423 -2.11 -21.38 10.71
N ARG A 424 -1.92 -20.84 11.90
CA ARG A 424 -1.15 -21.42 13.00
C ARG A 424 -2.00 -21.84 14.20
N GLY A 425 -3.32 -21.65 14.10
CA GLY A 425 -4.23 -21.91 15.21
C GLY A 425 -4.05 -20.94 16.40
N GLU A 426 -3.48 -19.75 16.17
CA GLU A 426 -3.22 -18.74 17.20
C GLU A 426 -4.47 -17.87 17.44
N TRP A 427 -5.60 -18.49 17.80
CA TRP A 427 -6.92 -17.87 17.85
C TRP A 427 -7.03 -16.70 18.83
N GLU A 428 -6.30 -16.76 19.95
CA GLU A 428 -6.23 -15.64 20.89
C GLU A 428 -5.54 -14.41 20.27
N SER A 429 -4.55 -14.62 19.41
CA SER A 429 -3.94 -13.54 18.63
C SER A 429 -4.91 -12.94 17.62
N VAL A 430 -5.72 -13.80 16.95
CA VAL A 430 -6.80 -13.35 16.05
C VAL A 430 -7.80 -12.49 16.82
N ARG A 431 -8.23 -12.92 18.03
CA ARG A 431 -9.14 -12.18 18.87
C ARG A 431 -8.59 -10.81 19.25
N ILE A 432 -7.37 -10.75 19.76
CA ILE A 432 -6.72 -9.51 20.21
C ILE A 432 -6.54 -8.54 19.05
N LEU A 433 -6.11 -9.05 17.88
CA LEU A 433 -5.97 -8.21 16.68
C LEU A 433 -7.33 -7.66 16.23
N GLY A 434 -8.38 -8.49 16.25
CA GLY A 434 -9.74 -8.07 15.90
C GLY A 434 -10.31 -7.04 16.86
N GLU A 435 -10.11 -7.22 18.17
CA GLU A 435 -10.49 -6.25 19.19
C GLU A 435 -9.75 -4.92 19.01
N TYR A 436 -8.44 -4.96 18.73
CA TYR A 436 -7.65 -3.76 18.41
C TYR A 436 -8.19 -3.03 17.19
N VAL A 437 -8.47 -3.73 16.09
CA VAL A 437 -9.04 -3.15 14.86
C VAL A 437 -10.40 -2.50 15.15
N SER A 438 -11.25 -3.18 15.88
CA SER A 438 -12.58 -2.68 16.24
C SER A 438 -12.53 -1.44 17.12
N ARG A 439 -11.62 -1.42 18.13
CA ARG A 439 -11.48 -0.34 19.09
C ARG A 439 -10.68 0.85 18.53
N GLU A 440 -9.49 0.57 17.97
CA GLU A 440 -8.55 1.64 17.62
C GLU A 440 -8.62 2.11 16.17
N ILE A 441 -9.02 1.25 15.24
CA ILE A 441 -9.11 1.61 13.83
C ILE A 441 -10.55 2.00 13.47
N PHE A 442 -11.54 1.17 13.80
CA PHE A 442 -12.94 1.46 13.45
C PHE A 442 -13.67 2.29 14.49
N LYS A 443 -13.07 2.46 15.67
CA LYS A 443 -13.60 3.30 16.77
C LYS A 443 -15.04 2.91 17.17
N PHE A 444 -15.32 1.62 17.31
CA PHE A 444 -16.61 1.15 17.78
C PHE A 444 -16.80 1.56 19.24
N GLU A 445 -17.73 2.49 19.49
CA GLU A 445 -17.91 3.13 20.81
C GLU A 445 -18.20 2.16 21.96
N ASP A 446 -18.98 1.12 21.70
CA ASP A 446 -19.32 0.08 22.67
C ASP A 446 -18.09 -0.78 23.04
N VAL A 447 -17.20 -1.03 22.07
CA VAL A 447 -15.92 -1.73 22.32
C VAL A 447 -14.95 -0.84 23.09
N ILE A 448 -14.94 0.47 22.81
CA ILE A 448 -14.14 1.44 23.56
C ILE A 448 -14.61 1.54 25.00
N LYS A 449 -15.91 1.60 25.25
CA LYS A 449 -16.52 1.73 26.58
C LYS A 449 -16.50 0.43 27.39
N GLY A 450 -16.59 -0.72 26.71
CA GLY A 450 -16.56 -2.05 27.36
C GLY A 450 -15.17 -2.55 27.76
N GLY A 451 -14.12 -1.75 27.56
CA GLY A 451 -12.74 -2.09 27.89
C GLY A 451 -12.37 -2.12 29.40
N ASP A 452 -13.27 -1.74 30.30
CA ASP A 452 -13.11 -1.96 31.75
C ASP A 452 -13.43 -3.41 32.09
N VAL A 453 -12.39 -4.21 32.25
CA VAL A 453 -12.35 -5.69 32.30
C VAL A 453 -12.98 -6.30 33.55
N SER A 454 -13.61 -5.50 34.42
CA SER A 454 -14.25 -5.97 35.64
C SER A 454 -15.69 -6.51 35.46
N GLU A 455 -16.26 -6.37 34.23
CA GLU A 455 -17.62 -6.81 33.98
C GLU A 455 -17.70 -8.28 33.56
N SER A 456 -18.74 -8.97 34.05
CA SER A 456 -19.02 -10.38 33.77
C SER A 456 -18.96 -10.67 32.27
N SER A 457 -18.46 -11.83 31.90
CA SER A 457 -18.29 -12.27 30.49
C SER A 457 -19.57 -12.15 29.62
N SER A 458 -20.75 -12.10 30.26
CA SER A 458 -22.07 -12.00 29.63
C SER A 458 -22.44 -10.60 29.07
N GLN A 459 -21.65 -9.55 29.37
CA GLN A 459 -21.97 -8.16 28.95
C GLN A 459 -21.01 -7.64 27.86
N ARG A 460 -20.12 -8.48 27.33
CA ARG A 460 -19.19 -8.05 26.29
C ARG A 460 -19.92 -7.71 24.99
N PRO A 461 -19.50 -6.63 24.28
CA PRO A 461 -20.11 -6.28 23.02
C PRO A 461 -19.78 -7.33 21.93
N ALA A 462 -20.73 -7.56 21.04
CA ALA A 462 -20.52 -8.27 19.79
C ALA A 462 -19.81 -7.34 18.80
N TRP A 463 -18.64 -7.69 18.35
CA TRP A 463 -17.87 -6.84 17.44
C TRP A 463 -17.25 -7.59 16.23
N VAL A 464 -17.20 -8.93 16.27
CA VAL A 464 -16.49 -9.72 15.26
C VAL A 464 -17.18 -9.63 13.91
N CYS A 465 -18.46 -9.97 13.84
CA CYS A 465 -19.25 -9.87 12.60
C CYS A 465 -19.27 -8.44 12.06
N ARG A 466 -19.44 -7.46 12.94
CA ARG A 466 -19.44 -6.04 12.57
C ARG A 466 -18.07 -5.60 12.02
N MET A 467 -16.95 -6.06 12.59
CA MET A 467 -15.61 -5.79 12.08
C MET A 467 -15.43 -6.32 10.66
N VAL A 468 -15.80 -7.57 10.41
CA VAL A 468 -15.69 -8.19 9.09
C VAL A 468 -16.58 -7.48 8.07
N THR A 469 -17.80 -7.12 8.44
CA THR A 469 -18.74 -6.33 7.63
C THR A 469 -18.18 -4.95 7.28
N GLU A 470 -17.55 -4.27 8.23
CA GLU A 470 -16.94 -2.95 7.99
C GLU A 470 -15.76 -3.06 7.02
N VAL A 471 -14.90 -4.07 7.16
CA VAL A 471 -13.80 -4.34 6.21
C VAL A 471 -14.36 -4.61 4.81
N ALA A 472 -15.41 -5.42 4.70
CA ALA A 472 -16.08 -5.73 3.44
C ALA A 472 -16.64 -4.46 2.78
N SER A 473 -17.38 -3.66 3.53
CA SER A 473 -17.99 -2.41 3.06
C SER A 473 -16.95 -1.40 2.57
N ARG A 474 -15.86 -1.18 3.33
CA ARG A 474 -14.78 -0.25 2.96
C ARG A 474 -14.09 -0.68 1.67
N ASN A 475 -13.72 -1.95 1.55
CA ASN A 475 -13.08 -2.48 0.35
C ASN A 475 -14.03 -2.48 -0.86
N ALA A 476 -15.31 -2.76 -0.67
CA ALA A 476 -16.32 -2.67 -1.72
C ALA A 476 -16.41 -1.25 -2.31
N LYS A 477 -16.45 -0.22 -1.46
CA LYS A 477 -16.46 1.19 -1.90
C LYS A 477 -15.19 1.55 -2.69
N THR A 478 -14.03 1.13 -2.22
CA THR A 478 -12.75 1.42 -2.88
C THR A 478 -12.66 0.75 -4.25
N ILE A 479 -13.04 -0.54 -4.34
CA ILE A 479 -13.03 -1.28 -5.61
C ILE A 479 -14.07 -0.71 -6.59
N ALA A 480 -15.22 -0.26 -6.11
CA ALA A 480 -16.19 0.46 -6.93
C ALA A 480 -15.58 1.71 -7.57
N MET A 481 -14.82 2.50 -6.80
CA MET A 481 -14.15 3.69 -7.31
C MET A 481 -13.02 3.34 -8.29
N TRP A 482 -12.30 2.21 -8.12
CA TRP A 482 -11.36 1.73 -9.13
C TRP A 482 -12.07 1.47 -10.46
N GLN A 483 -13.23 0.81 -10.43
CA GLN A 483 -14.04 0.57 -11.62
C GLN A 483 -14.52 1.88 -12.27
N VAL A 484 -14.88 2.86 -11.47
CA VAL A 484 -15.38 4.15 -11.97
C VAL A 484 -14.29 4.98 -12.62
N TYR A 485 -13.05 4.95 -12.11
CA TYR A 485 -11.95 5.75 -12.64
C TYR A 485 -10.98 4.97 -13.56
N GLY A 486 -11.30 3.71 -13.89
CA GLY A 486 -10.47 2.89 -14.78
C GLY A 486 -9.12 2.50 -14.15
N PHE A 487 -9.06 2.37 -12.84
CA PHE A 487 -7.84 1.96 -12.14
C PHE A 487 -7.75 0.44 -12.04
N MET A 488 -6.60 -0.10 -12.39
CA MET A 488 -6.24 -1.51 -12.23
C MET A 488 -5.13 -1.64 -11.20
N HIS A 489 -5.40 -2.37 -10.13
CA HIS A 489 -4.40 -2.62 -9.07
C HIS A 489 -3.31 -3.59 -9.54
N GLY A 490 -3.69 -4.62 -10.27
CA GLY A 490 -2.79 -5.61 -10.87
C GLY A 490 -2.27 -6.69 -9.92
N VAL A 491 -2.42 -6.53 -8.60
CA VAL A 491 -1.99 -7.52 -7.57
C VAL A 491 -2.95 -7.49 -6.38
N MET A 492 -4.14 -8.06 -6.55
CA MET A 492 -5.16 -8.12 -5.49
C MET A 492 -4.99 -9.37 -4.61
N ASN A 493 -3.77 -9.61 -4.18
CA ASN A 493 -3.45 -10.62 -3.17
C ASN A 493 -4.05 -10.22 -1.81
N THR A 494 -4.32 -11.17 -0.92
CA THR A 494 -4.85 -10.86 0.42
C THR A 494 -3.85 -10.09 1.30
N ASP A 495 -2.57 -10.16 0.98
CA ASP A 495 -1.51 -9.34 1.58
C ASP A 495 -1.45 -7.91 1.03
N ASN A 496 -2.25 -7.57 0.01
CA ASN A 496 -2.39 -6.22 -0.55
C ASN A 496 -3.78 -5.60 -0.34
N ILE A 497 -4.65 -6.24 0.42
CA ILE A 497 -5.98 -5.72 0.75
C ILE A 497 -5.99 -5.23 2.21
N ALA A 498 -6.01 -3.92 2.37
CA ALA A 498 -6.01 -3.29 3.69
C ALA A 498 -7.34 -3.46 4.43
N LEU A 499 -7.30 -3.66 5.74
CA LEU A 499 -8.51 -3.73 6.58
C LEU A 499 -9.30 -2.42 6.55
N THR A 500 -8.59 -1.31 6.41
CA THR A 500 -9.17 0.04 6.32
C THR A 500 -9.82 0.37 4.99
N GLY A 501 -9.69 -0.51 3.98
CA GLY A 501 -10.15 -0.27 2.61
C GLY A 501 -9.25 0.67 1.80
N HIS A 502 -8.12 1.11 2.32
CA HIS A 502 -7.17 1.93 1.56
C HIS A 502 -6.47 1.10 0.48
N THR A 503 -6.29 1.70 -0.70
CA THR A 503 -5.40 1.14 -1.73
C THR A 503 -3.96 1.25 -1.24
N ILE A 504 -3.25 0.14 -1.18
CA ILE A 504 -1.86 0.04 -0.73
C ILE A 504 -1.01 -0.72 -1.76
N ASP A 505 0.31 -0.55 -1.68
CA ASP A 505 1.28 -1.32 -2.48
C ASP A 505 1.13 -1.15 -4.00
N TYR A 506 1.43 0.06 -4.48
CA TYR A 506 1.44 0.40 -5.90
C TYR A 506 2.61 -0.25 -6.64
N GLY A 507 2.41 -1.48 -7.12
CA GLY A 507 3.34 -2.23 -7.97
C GLY A 507 3.00 -2.04 -9.46
N PRO A 508 2.52 -3.10 -10.15
CA PRO A 508 2.19 -3.05 -11.57
C PRO A 508 0.81 -2.44 -11.85
N TYR A 509 0.39 -1.41 -11.13
CA TYR A 509 -0.89 -0.73 -11.37
C TYR A 509 -0.91 -0.01 -12.71
N ALA A 510 -2.11 0.29 -13.20
CA ALA A 510 -2.32 1.20 -14.34
C ALA A 510 -3.67 1.93 -14.23
N PHE A 511 -3.73 3.16 -14.75
CA PHE A 511 -4.98 3.74 -15.20
C PHE A 511 -5.22 3.32 -16.64
N MET A 512 -6.47 3.01 -16.95
CA MET A 512 -6.88 2.55 -18.27
C MET A 512 -6.68 3.64 -19.33
N ASP A 513 -6.03 3.28 -20.41
CA ASP A 513 -5.83 4.14 -21.58
C ASP A 513 -7.04 4.05 -22.52
N LEU A 514 -7.13 3.01 -23.32
CA LEU A 514 -8.34 2.67 -24.07
C LEU A 514 -9.20 1.73 -23.22
N TYR A 515 -10.52 1.93 -23.28
CA TYR A 515 -11.42 1.08 -22.50
C TYR A 515 -11.44 -0.35 -23.02
N ASP A 516 -10.95 -1.25 -22.19
CA ASP A 516 -11.00 -2.70 -22.37
C ASP A 516 -11.28 -3.34 -21.01
N ASP A 517 -12.44 -3.96 -20.86
CA ASP A 517 -12.85 -4.60 -19.60
C ASP A 517 -12.03 -5.85 -19.25
N GLY A 518 -11.39 -6.47 -20.24
CA GLY A 518 -10.49 -7.61 -20.12
C GLY A 518 -9.04 -7.24 -19.88
N GLN A 519 -8.70 -5.94 -19.86
CA GLN A 519 -7.31 -5.48 -19.71
C GLN A 519 -6.66 -5.96 -18.41
N ILE A 520 -5.40 -6.41 -18.53
CA ILE A 520 -4.48 -6.69 -17.44
C ILE A 520 -3.36 -5.67 -17.43
N CYS A 521 -2.85 -5.31 -16.24
CA CYS A 521 -1.73 -4.35 -16.11
C CYS A 521 -0.47 -4.98 -15.50
N ASN A 522 -0.50 -6.27 -15.20
CA ASN A 522 0.58 -7.01 -14.57
C ASN A 522 1.06 -8.13 -15.51
N HIS A 523 2.32 -8.03 -15.95
CA HIS A 523 2.95 -9.07 -16.78
C HIS A 523 2.95 -10.46 -16.13
N SER A 524 3.01 -10.54 -14.78
CA SER A 524 3.01 -11.81 -14.06
C SER A 524 1.62 -12.47 -13.96
N ASP A 525 0.56 -11.77 -14.35
CA ASP A 525 -0.82 -12.26 -14.34
C ASP A 525 -1.21 -12.90 -15.67
N GLY A 526 -0.53 -13.98 -16.04
CA GLY A 526 -0.75 -14.65 -17.32
C GLY A 526 -2.15 -15.23 -17.53
N GLU A 527 -2.89 -15.47 -16.45
CA GLU A 527 -4.26 -15.98 -16.48
C GLU A 527 -5.33 -14.87 -16.45
N GLY A 528 -4.91 -13.62 -16.29
CA GLY A 528 -5.82 -12.47 -16.19
C GLY A 528 -6.71 -12.47 -14.95
N ARG A 529 -6.26 -13.08 -13.85
CA ARG A 529 -7.01 -13.16 -12.59
C ARG A 529 -7.38 -11.78 -12.06
N TYR A 530 -6.50 -10.80 -12.22
CA TYR A 530 -6.68 -9.41 -11.77
C TYR A 530 -7.03 -8.47 -12.93
N ALA A 531 -7.63 -9.00 -14.01
CA ALA A 531 -8.17 -8.18 -15.08
C ALA A 531 -9.20 -7.15 -14.54
N TYR A 532 -9.31 -6.01 -15.19
CA TYR A 532 -10.15 -4.90 -14.73
C TYR A 532 -11.56 -5.34 -14.34
N ARG A 533 -12.28 -6.08 -15.19
CA ARG A 533 -13.65 -6.55 -14.89
C ARG A 533 -13.73 -7.54 -13.72
N LEU A 534 -12.61 -8.22 -13.38
CA LEU A 534 -12.58 -9.24 -12.32
C LEU A 534 -12.21 -8.67 -10.95
N GLN A 535 -11.82 -7.40 -10.84
CA GLN A 535 -11.46 -6.79 -9.56
C GLN A 535 -12.58 -6.91 -8.50
N PRO A 536 -13.88 -6.71 -8.82
CA PRO A 536 -14.98 -6.96 -7.88
C PRO A 536 -15.00 -8.41 -7.36
N THR A 537 -14.85 -9.39 -8.24
CA THR A 537 -14.82 -10.82 -7.87
C THR A 537 -13.63 -11.15 -6.98
N MET A 538 -12.47 -10.55 -7.24
CA MET A 538 -11.30 -10.71 -6.38
C MET A 538 -11.47 -10.02 -5.02
N GLY A 539 -12.25 -8.96 -4.95
CA GLY A 539 -12.68 -8.37 -3.69
C GLY A 539 -13.51 -9.35 -2.86
N VAL A 540 -14.50 -10.00 -3.46
CA VAL A 540 -15.31 -11.06 -2.80
C VAL A 540 -14.41 -12.19 -2.31
N PHE A 541 -13.48 -12.67 -3.15
CA PHE A 541 -12.50 -13.68 -2.74
C PHE A 541 -11.72 -13.24 -1.49
N ALA A 542 -11.19 -12.02 -1.49
CA ALA A 542 -10.41 -11.50 -0.37
C ALA A 542 -11.22 -11.44 0.94
N ILE A 543 -12.50 -11.06 0.86
CA ILE A 543 -13.37 -10.99 2.04
C ILE A 543 -13.75 -12.39 2.55
N ARG A 544 -13.93 -13.36 1.67
CA ARG A 544 -14.08 -14.77 2.06
C ARG A 544 -12.84 -15.27 2.82
N GLU A 545 -11.65 -14.93 2.34
CA GLU A 545 -10.40 -15.28 3.00
C GLU A 545 -10.22 -14.59 4.37
N LEU A 546 -10.77 -13.39 4.54
CA LEU A 546 -10.85 -12.76 5.85
C LEU A 546 -11.81 -13.52 6.76
N LEU A 547 -13.01 -13.87 6.27
CA LEU A 547 -13.97 -14.66 7.05
C LEU A 547 -13.36 -15.99 7.49
N ASN A 548 -12.71 -16.72 6.58
CA ASN A 548 -12.01 -17.95 6.91
C ASN A 548 -10.97 -17.76 8.02
N ALA A 549 -10.24 -16.65 7.98
CA ALA A 549 -9.21 -16.35 8.98
C ALA A 549 -9.76 -16.00 10.37
N VAL A 550 -11.04 -15.65 10.49
CA VAL A 550 -11.67 -15.31 11.76
C VAL A 550 -12.90 -16.17 12.08
N ALA A 551 -13.13 -17.22 11.29
CA ALA A 551 -14.36 -18.02 11.32
C ALA A 551 -14.74 -18.54 12.71
N PRO A 552 -13.84 -19.14 13.52
CA PRO A 552 -14.23 -19.60 14.86
C PRO A 552 -14.73 -18.46 15.77
N LEU A 553 -14.21 -17.25 15.61
CA LEU A 553 -14.64 -16.09 16.39
C LEU A 553 -16.03 -15.62 15.95
N VAL A 554 -16.32 -15.65 14.65
CA VAL A 554 -17.62 -15.31 14.07
C VAL A 554 -18.66 -16.30 14.54
N GLY A 555 -18.41 -17.61 14.42
CA GLY A 555 -19.34 -18.64 14.87
C GLY A 555 -19.58 -18.59 16.37
N PHE A 556 -18.53 -18.37 17.17
CA PHE A 556 -18.67 -18.13 18.60
C PHE A 556 -19.63 -16.96 18.90
N GLU A 557 -19.45 -15.84 18.18
CA GLU A 557 -20.29 -14.64 18.37
C GLU A 557 -21.75 -14.90 17.94
N ILE A 558 -21.97 -15.64 16.85
CA ILE A 558 -23.32 -16.03 16.40
C ILE A 558 -24.01 -16.87 17.48
N GLU A 559 -23.35 -17.90 18.00
CA GLU A 559 -23.89 -18.79 19.01
C GLU A 559 -24.16 -18.09 20.35
N ASN A 560 -23.22 -17.25 20.79
CA ASN A 560 -23.23 -16.69 22.17
C ASN A 560 -23.78 -15.25 22.25
N GLY A 561 -23.99 -14.55 21.12
CA GLY A 561 -24.47 -13.16 21.08
C GLY A 561 -23.44 -12.13 21.59
N ARG A 562 -22.17 -12.51 21.76
CA ARG A 562 -21.07 -11.68 22.23
C ARG A 562 -19.74 -12.13 21.66
N ALA A 563 -18.75 -11.27 21.64
CA ALA A 563 -17.39 -11.66 21.30
C ALA A 563 -16.73 -12.53 22.40
N PRO A 564 -15.77 -13.40 22.03
CA PRO A 564 -15.03 -14.21 23.00
C PRO A 564 -14.25 -13.36 24.00
N ALA A 565 -14.24 -13.78 25.26
CA ALA A 565 -13.45 -13.16 26.32
C ALA A 565 -11.95 -13.52 26.20
N PRO A 566 -11.04 -12.74 26.80
CA PRO A 566 -9.63 -13.09 26.87
C PRO A 566 -9.42 -14.50 27.41
N GLY A 567 -8.66 -15.32 26.69
CA GLY A 567 -8.36 -16.69 27.05
C GLY A 567 -9.52 -17.70 26.92
N GLU A 568 -10.70 -17.28 26.47
CA GLU A 568 -11.86 -18.17 26.34
C GLU A 568 -11.64 -19.20 25.24
N LEU A 569 -11.16 -18.79 24.09
CA LEU A 569 -10.84 -19.66 22.95
C LEU A 569 -9.71 -20.68 23.25
N LEU A 570 -8.87 -20.40 24.26
CA LEU A 570 -7.82 -21.33 24.67
C LEU A 570 -8.39 -22.57 25.40
N LYS A 571 -9.62 -22.50 25.85
CA LYS A 571 -10.33 -23.58 26.55
C LYS A 571 -11.17 -24.43 25.60
N ALA A 572 -11.42 -23.92 24.42
CA ALA A 572 -12.23 -24.59 23.40
C ALA A 572 -11.51 -25.82 22.85
N THR A 573 -12.26 -26.86 22.61
CA THR A 573 -11.80 -28.05 21.91
C THR A 573 -11.69 -27.80 20.41
N SER A 574 -10.91 -28.65 19.70
CA SER A 574 -10.85 -28.57 18.23
C SER A 574 -12.22 -28.75 17.59
N ALA A 575 -13.07 -29.63 18.15
CA ALA A 575 -14.43 -29.84 17.65
C ALA A 575 -15.31 -28.60 17.76
N GLU A 576 -15.26 -27.90 18.90
CA GLU A 576 -15.99 -26.62 19.07
C GLU A 576 -15.49 -25.56 18.08
N MET A 577 -14.19 -25.46 17.86
CA MET A 577 -13.61 -24.53 16.88
C MET A 577 -14.05 -24.84 15.45
N ASP A 578 -14.13 -26.10 15.09
CA ASP A 578 -14.61 -26.56 13.78
C ASP A 578 -16.11 -26.26 13.62
N GLU A 579 -16.94 -26.55 14.65
CA GLU A 579 -18.39 -26.23 14.67
C GLU A 579 -18.63 -24.73 14.52
N TRP A 580 -17.90 -23.87 15.21
CA TRP A 580 -18.00 -22.42 15.03
C TRP A 580 -17.55 -21.98 13.64
N SER A 581 -16.54 -22.63 13.06
CA SER A 581 -16.11 -22.29 11.70
C SER A 581 -17.16 -22.66 10.66
N GLU A 582 -17.82 -23.82 10.82
CA GLU A 582 -18.93 -24.24 9.97
C GLU A 582 -20.11 -23.29 10.13
N LEU A 583 -20.48 -22.93 11.36
CA LEU A 583 -21.56 -21.97 11.65
C LEU A 583 -21.31 -20.60 11.00
N ALA A 584 -20.08 -20.09 11.05
CA ALA A 584 -19.71 -18.85 10.40
C ALA A 584 -19.87 -18.93 8.86
N SER A 585 -19.47 -20.08 8.27
CA SER A 585 -19.63 -20.31 6.84
C SER A 585 -21.09 -20.39 6.43
N ASP A 586 -21.92 -21.10 7.20
CA ASP A 586 -23.30 -21.38 6.82
C ASP A 586 -24.23 -20.18 7.03
N GLU A 587 -24.06 -19.45 8.15
CA GLU A 587 -24.99 -18.39 8.51
C GLU A 587 -24.51 -16.99 8.09
N PHE A 588 -23.20 -16.72 8.00
CA PHE A 588 -22.67 -15.37 7.78
C PHE A 588 -22.06 -15.12 6.41
N SER A 589 -21.55 -16.14 5.72
CA SER A 589 -20.83 -15.93 4.47
C SER A 589 -21.67 -15.28 3.38
N HIS A 590 -22.91 -15.74 3.22
CA HIS A 590 -23.85 -15.20 2.21
C HIS A 590 -24.26 -13.76 2.51
N GLU A 591 -24.52 -13.44 3.79
CA GLU A 591 -24.82 -12.07 4.22
C GLU A 591 -23.66 -11.14 3.94
N LEU A 592 -22.44 -11.55 4.29
CA LEU A 592 -21.22 -10.78 4.09
C LEU A 592 -20.96 -10.47 2.60
N GLU A 593 -21.12 -11.46 1.73
CA GLU A 593 -21.02 -11.26 0.27
C GLU A 593 -22.12 -10.34 -0.25
N GLY A 594 -23.34 -10.47 0.29
CA GLY A 594 -24.46 -9.58 0.01
C GLY A 594 -24.14 -8.13 0.37
N VAL A 595 -23.56 -7.89 1.54
CA VAL A 595 -23.10 -6.54 1.97
C VAL A 595 -22.05 -6.02 1.00
N PHE A 596 -21.02 -6.81 0.67
CA PHE A 596 -19.96 -6.39 -0.24
C PHE A 596 -20.53 -6.00 -1.62
N THR A 597 -21.32 -6.89 -2.24
CA THR A 597 -21.84 -6.69 -3.60
C THR A 597 -22.84 -5.54 -3.68
N THR A 598 -23.70 -5.41 -2.68
CA THR A 598 -24.66 -4.30 -2.61
C THR A 598 -23.92 -2.97 -2.43
N THR A 599 -22.99 -2.89 -1.47
CA THR A 599 -22.21 -1.68 -1.21
C THR A 599 -21.40 -1.27 -2.45
N LEU A 600 -20.75 -2.23 -3.12
CA LEU A 600 -20.01 -1.99 -4.35
C LEU A 600 -20.91 -1.40 -5.44
N LEU A 601 -22.07 -2.04 -5.67
CA LEU A 601 -23.01 -1.62 -6.71
C LEU A 601 -23.60 -0.23 -6.45
N GLU A 602 -23.98 0.08 -5.21
CA GLU A 602 -24.50 1.41 -4.86
C GLU A 602 -23.42 2.49 -5.03
N GLN A 603 -22.20 2.26 -4.52
CA GLN A 603 -21.09 3.19 -4.69
C GLN A 603 -20.75 3.40 -6.18
N TRP A 604 -20.77 2.34 -6.98
CA TRP A 604 -20.51 2.40 -8.42
C TRP A 604 -21.57 3.24 -9.15
N LYS A 605 -22.86 3.00 -8.86
CA LYS A 605 -23.96 3.78 -9.44
C LYS A 605 -23.87 5.25 -9.07
N ASP A 606 -23.65 5.55 -7.79
CA ASP A 606 -23.57 6.94 -7.29
C ASP A 606 -22.41 7.70 -7.92
N ALA A 607 -21.24 7.05 -7.99
CA ALA A 607 -20.06 7.67 -8.57
C ALA A 607 -20.21 7.88 -10.09
N TYR A 608 -20.79 6.94 -10.83
CA TYR A 608 -21.07 7.16 -12.26
C TYR A 608 -22.15 8.21 -12.49
N ARG A 609 -23.23 8.24 -11.72
CA ARG A 609 -24.23 9.33 -11.80
C ARG A 609 -23.59 10.69 -11.59
N ALA A 610 -22.73 10.81 -10.58
CA ALA A 610 -21.99 12.06 -10.34
C ALA A 610 -21.08 12.44 -11.52
N ARG A 611 -20.36 11.48 -12.15
CA ARG A 611 -19.55 11.72 -13.33
C ARG A 611 -20.38 12.11 -14.57
N LEU A 612 -21.61 11.61 -14.66
CA LEU A 612 -22.55 11.91 -15.75
C LEU A 612 -23.48 13.12 -15.46
N GLY A 613 -23.30 13.81 -14.34
CA GLY A 613 -24.11 14.98 -13.98
C GLY A 613 -25.56 14.67 -13.62
N ILE A 614 -25.88 13.38 -13.36
CA ILE A 614 -27.21 12.91 -12.97
C ILE A 614 -27.35 13.04 -11.45
N LYS A 615 -28.33 13.81 -10.98
CA LYS A 615 -28.53 14.11 -9.55
C LYS A 615 -29.68 13.32 -8.94
N THR A 616 -30.80 13.20 -9.66
CA THR A 616 -31.94 12.39 -9.23
C THR A 616 -31.72 10.93 -9.56
N VAL A 617 -32.39 10.04 -8.85
CA VAL A 617 -32.32 8.59 -9.04
C VAL A 617 -33.58 8.11 -9.72
N GLU A 618 -33.45 7.53 -10.91
CA GLU A 618 -34.54 6.87 -11.62
C GLU A 618 -34.29 5.35 -11.69
N SER A 619 -35.35 4.59 -11.73
CA SER A 619 -35.28 3.12 -11.66
C SER A 619 -34.54 2.48 -12.83
N ASP A 620 -34.58 3.13 -13.98
CA ASP A 620 -33.96 2.68 -15.23
C ASP A 620 -32.56 3.28 -15.52
N ASP A 621 -32.08 4.21 -14.70
CA ASP A 621 -30.74 4.81 -14.86
C ASP A 621 -29.68 3.74 -15.08
N LYS A 622 -29.70 2.64 -14.31
CA LYS A 622 -28.72 1.57 -14.44
C LYS A 622 -28.78 0.91 -15.82
N SER A 623 -29.97 0.44 -16.23
CA SER A 623 -30.15 -0.34 -17.46
C SER A 623 -30.09 0.51 -18.73
N ALA A 624 -30.57 1.77 -18.67
CA ALA A 624 -30.67 2.63 -19.84
C ALA A 624 -29.41 3.47 -20.06
N VAL A 625 -28.70 3.88 -19.00
CA VAL A 625 -27.58 4.81 -19.09
C VAL A 625 -26.27 4.18 -18.63
N LEU A 626 -26.21 3.55 -17.43
CA LEU A 626 -24.93 3.15 -16.84
C LEU A 626 -24.37 1.87 -17.46
N ASP A 627 -25.16 0.80 -17.57
CA ASP A 627 -24.70 -0.49 -18.11
C ASP A 627 -24.26 -0.39 -19.59
N PRO A 628 -24.99 0.33 -20.48
CA PRO A 628 -24.58 0.44 -21.88
C PRO A 628 -23.32 1.28 -22.10
N LEU A 629 -22.94 2.15 -21.16
CA LEU A 629 -21.81 3.07 -21.29
C LEU A 629 -20.50 2.33 -21.57
N GLY A 630 -20.25 1.20 -20.91
CA GLY A 630 -19.04 0.41 -21.15
C GLY A 630 -18.88 0.00 -22.61
N GLY A 631 -19.98 -0.47 -23.25
CA GLY A 631 -20.00 -0.83 -24.67
C GLY A 631 -19.74 0.36 -25.59
N VAL A 632 -20.21 1.55 -25.23
CA VAL A 632 -19.94 2.79 -25.98
C VAL A 632 -18.49 3.20 -25.86
N LEU A 633 -17.88 3.06 -24.67
CA LEU A 633 -16.50 3.46 -24.40
C LEU A 633 -15.45 2.48 -24.95
N THR A 634 -15.84 1.24 -25.32
CA THR A 634 -14.91 0.22 -25.79
C THR A 634 -14.02 0.77 -26.91
N ASP A 635 -12.70 0.59 -26.77
CA ASP A 635 -11.65 1.06 -27.69
C ASP A 635 -11.47 2.60 -27.75
N LEU A 636 -12.21 3.37 -26.96
CA LEU A 636 -12.02 4.83 -26.83
C LEU A 636 -11.13 5.16 -25.62
N ASP A 637 -10.48 6.34 -25.66
CA ASP A 637 -9.76 6.88 -24.51
C ASP A 637 -10.74 7.09 -23.34
N PHE A 638 -10.61 6.24 -22.33
CA PHE A 638 -11.56 6.16 -21.23
C PHE A 638 -11.79 7.51 -20.53
N SER A 639 -10.72 8.15 -20.15
CA SER A 639 -10.80 9.38 -19.34
C SER A 639 -11.11 10.61 -20.19
N SER A 640 -10.47 10.73 -21.36
CA SER A 640 -10.68 11.89 -22.25
C SER A 640 -12.09 11.92 -22.82
N THR A 641 -12.67 10.76 -23.14
CA THR A 641 -14.04 10.66 -23.66
C THR A 641 -15.05 11.12 -22.60
N LEU A 642 -14.89 10.69 -21.35
CA LEU A 642 -15.75 11.15 -20.25
C LEU A 642 -15.54 12.63 -19.91
N ARG A 643 -14.31 13.16 -20.02
CA ARG A 643 -14.05 14.60 -19.85
C ARG A 643 -14.72 15.44 -20.93
N ARG A 644 -14.67 15.02 -22.20
CA ARG A 644 -15.36 15.69 -23.32
C ARG A 644 -16.87 15.63 -23.15
N LEU A 645 -17.42 14.53 -22.61
CA LEU A 645 -18.85 14.41 -22.34
C LEU A 645 -19.39 15.50 -21.41
N CYS A 646 -18.54 16.07 -20.56
CA CYS A 646 -18.91 17.18 -19.68
C CYS A 646 -19.40 18.44 -20.43
N GLU A 647 -19.05 18.59 -21.71
CA GLU A 647 -19.50 19.74 -22.51
C GLU A 647 -20.94 19.62 -23.02
N LEU A 648 -21.53 18.40 -22.99
CA LEU A 648 -22.87 18.17 -23.53
C LEU A 648 -23.97 19.02 -22.89
N PRO A 649 -24.05 19.20 -21.56
CA PRO A 649 -25.14 19.98 -20.96
C PRO A 649 -25.09 21.47 -21.38
N ALA A 650 -23.90 22.08 -21.37
CA ALA A 650 -23.73 23.48 -21.82
C ALA A 650 -24.00 23.63 -23.32
N PHE A 651 -23.59 22.66 -24.13
CA PHE A 651 -23.87 22.62 -25.57
C PHE A 651 -25.38 22.57 -25.84
N LEU A 652 -26.14 21.70 -25.17
CA LEU A 652 -27.60 21.63 -25.32
C LEU A 652 -28.28 22.93 -24.90
N LYS A 653 -27.82 23.57 -23.82
CA LYS A 653 -28.30 24.88 -23.37
C LYS A 653 -28.05 25.95 -24.42
N ALA A 654 -26.84 26.05 -24.94
CA ALA A 654 -26.46 27.05 -25.94
C ALA A 654 -27.32 26.97 -27.22
N ARG A 655 -27.69 25.75 -27.62
CA ARG A 655 -28.56 25.48 -28.75
C ARG A 655 -30.06 25.58 -28.41
N SER A 656 -30.42 25.87 -27.17
CA SER A 656 -31.82 25.92 -26.69
C SER A 656 -32.58 24.62 -26.99
N THR A 657 -31.89 23.46 -26.86
CA THR A 657 -32.47 22.14 -27.08
C THR A 657 -33.45 21.79 -25.97
N LYS A 658 -34.63 21.31 -26.34
CA LYS A 658 -35.70 20.95 -25.39
C LYS A 658 -36.07 19.51 -25.50
N LEU A 659 -36.59 18.95 -24.41
CA LEU A 659 -37.01 17.54 -24.33
C LEU A 659 -38.16 17.18 -25.27
N ASP A 660 -39.06 18.11 -25.54
CA ASP A 660 -40.23 17.93 -26.41
C ASP A 660 -39.92 18.02 -27.91
N ASP A 661 -38.77 18.66 -28.29
CA ASP A 661 -38.35 18.74 -29.67
C ASP A 661 -37.37 17.61 -30.04
N GLN A 662 -37.94 16.46 -30.38
CA GLN A 662 -37.17 15.24 -30.65
C GLN A 662 -36.28 15.34 -31.92
N GLU A 663 -36.72 16.07 -32.95
CA GLU A 663 -35.96 16.23 -34.20
C GLU A 663 -34.74 17.13 -33.95
N LYS A 664 -34.94 18.25 -33.24
CA LYS A 664 -33.86 19.13 -32.85
C LYS A 664 -32.87 18.42 -31.93
N LEU A 665 -33.33 17.68 -30.90
CA LEU A 665 -32.49 16.91 -30.02
C LEU A 665 -31.61 15.94 -30.80
N LYS A 666 -32.18 15.19 -31.72
CA LYS A 666 -31.44 14.25 -32.57
C LYS A 666 -30.41 14.94 -33.46
N SER A 667 -30.75 16.08 -34.04
CA SER A 667 -29.85 16.90 -34.85
C SER A 667 -28.68 17.42 -34.00
N ASP A 668 -28.96 17.98 -32.81
CA ASP A 668 -27.93 18.52 -31.91
C ASP A 668 -27.00 17.44 -31.37
N ILE A 669 -27.53 16.25 -31.05
CA ILE A 669 -26.71 15.09 -30.66
C ILE A 669 -25.77 14.65 -31.78
N ASN A 670 -26.22 14.66 -33.03
CA ASN A 670 -25.34 14.32 -34.16
C ASN A 670 -24.18 15.33 -34.30
N VAL A 671 -24.48 16.63 -34.18
CA VAL A 671 -23.45 17.66 -34.17
C VAL A 671 -22.46 17.48 -33.02
N PHE A 672 -22.93 17.20 -31.81
CA PHE A 672 -22.04 16.92 -30.67
C PHE A 672 -21.18 15.67 -30.90
N LEU A 673 -21.76 14.62 -31.45
CA LEU A 673 -21.09 13.33 -31.71
C LEU A 673 -19.95 13.48 -32.73
N LEU A 674 -20.22 14.07 -33.87
CA LEU A 674 -19.36 14.06 -35.05
C LEU A 674 -18.59 15.36 -35.28
N GLY A 675 -18.86 16.39 -34.46
CA GLY A 675 -18.37 17.74 -34.70
C GLY A 675 -19.18 18.50 -35.75
N ASP A 676 -18.86 19.77 -35.94
CA ASP A 676 -19.43 20.64 -36.93
C ASP A 676 -18.30 21.39 -37.65
N SER A 677 -18.31 21.35 -38.99
CA SER A 677 -17.33 22.05 -39.79
C SER A 677 -17.30 23.57 -39.55
N ASP A 678 -18.38 24.12 -38.99
CA ASP A 678 -18.58 25.54 -38.76
C ASP A 678 -18.36 25.97 -37.28
N SER A 679 -17.98 25.05 -36.41
CA SER A 679 -17.71 25.31 -35.02
C SER A 679 -16.36 24.78 -34.58
N ASP A 680 -15.71 25.42 -33.59
CA ASP A 680 -14.47 24.95 -32.95
C ASP A 680 -14.68 23.74 -32.04
N LEU A 681 -15.88 23.13 -32.07
CA LEU A 681 -16.21 21.98 -31.22
C LEU A 681 -15.57 20.71 -31.81
N ALA A 682 -14.56 20.19 -31.15
CA ALA A 682 -14.00 18.88 -31.49
C ALA A 682 -15.07 17.77 -31.29
N PRO A 683 -15.15 16.80 -32.20
CA PRO A 683 -16.10 15.69 -32.06
C PRO A 683 -15.93 14.96 -30.74
N TRP A 684 -17.05 14.63 -30.07
CA TRP A 684 -17.01 13.81 -28.85
C TRP A 684 -16.45 12.43 -29.12
N TYR A 685 -16.82 11.88 -30.26
CA TYR A 685 -16.46 10.55 -30.73
C TYR A 685 -15.50 10.66 -31.90
N ASP A 686 -14.27 10.17 -31.75
CA ASP A 686 -13.30 10.09 -32.85
C ASP A 686 -13.15 8.63 -33.30
N PRO A 687 -13.86 8.23 -34.35
CA PRO A 687 -13.79 6.86 -34.86
C PRO A 687 -12.52 6.58 -35.67
N SER A 688 -11.64 7.55 -35.92
CA SER A 688 -10.47 7.42 -36.80
C SER A 688 -9.49 6.33 -36.30
N ILE A 689 -9.46 6.08 -34.98
CA ILE A 689 -8.64 5.01 -34.40
C ILE A 689 -9.25 3.61 -34.58
N LEU A 690 -10.54 3.51 -34.95
CA LEU A 690 -11.23 2.23 -35.10
C LEU A 690 -11.08 1.66 -36.52
N PRO A 691 -11.04 0.33 -36.67
CA PRO A 691 -11.13 -0.32 -37.98
C PRO A 691 -12.43 0.08 -38.70
N GLU A 692 -12.33 0.35 -40.01
CA GLU A 692 -13.44 0.87 -40.82
C GLU A 692 -14.71 0.00 -40.76
N TYR A 693 -14.55 -1.32 -40.67
CA TYR A 693 -15.66 -2.27 -40.65
C TYR A 693 -16.56 -2.22 -39.39
N ILE A 694 -16.07 -1.62 -38.27
CA ILE A 694 -16.85 -1.48 -37.05
C ILE A 694 -17.31 -0.03 -36.78
N ARG A 695 -16.76 0.97 -37.52
CA ARG A 695 -17.04 2.40 -37.26
C ARG A 695 -18.53 2.71 -37.28
N SER A 696 -19.25 2.36 -38.34
CA SER A 696 -20.68 2.66 -38.48
C SER A 696 -21.54 2.04 -37.35
N GLN A 697 -21.21 0.83 -36.95
CA GLN A 697 -21.92 0.18 -35.85
C GLN A 697 -21.68 0.91 -34.50
N LYS A 698 -20.43 1.27 -34.23
CA LYS A 698 -20.03 1.98 -33.01
C LYS A 698 -20.62 3.41 -32.97
N GLU A 699 -20.61 4.14 -34.08
CA GLU A 699 -21.25 5.45 -34.19
C GLU A 699 -22.76 5.37 -33.91
N THR A 700 -23.46 4.38 -34.47
CA THR A 700 -24.88 4.14 -34.19
C THR A 700 -25.13 3.84 -32.73
N GLN A 701 -24.27 3.04 -32.10
CA GLN A 701 -24.36 2.72 -30.68
C GLN A 701 -24.15 3.98 -29.81
N ALA A 702 -23.13 4.76 -30.11
CA ALA A 702 -22.81 6.01 -29.40
C ALA A 702 -23.95 7.04 -29.56
N GLN A 703 -24.49 7.22 -30.78
CA GLN A 703 -25.63 8.09 -31.05
C GLN A 703 -26.87 7.69 -30.23
N THR A 704 -27.20 6.40 -30.27
CA THR A 704 -28.37 5.88 -29.54
C THR A 704 -28.24 6.12 -28.04
N TRP A 705 -27.10 5.83 -27.47
CA TRP A 705 -26.82 6.05 -26.07
C TRP A 705 -26.85 7.55 -25.71
N LEU A 706 -26.22 8.41 -26.49
CA LEU A 706 -26.22 9.87 -26.26
C LEU A 706 -27.62 10.45 -26.27
N LEU A 707 -28.52 9.96 -27.16
CA LEU A 707 -29.90 10.40 -27.19
C LEU A 707 -30.65 10.06 -25.89
N ILE A 708 -30.46 8.86 -25.35
CA ILE A 708 -31.06 8.42 -24.08
C ILE A 708 -30.50 9.28 -22.95
N TYR A 709 -29.18 9.41 -22.90
CA TYR A 709 -28.51 10.18 -21.86
C TYR A 709 -28.86 11.67 -21.89
N ALA A 710 -28.90 12.31 -23.07
CA ALA A 710 -29.31 13.70 -23.19
C ALA A 710 -30.77 13.92 -22.76
N ARG A 711 -31.69 13.00 -23.08
CA ARG A 711 -33.08 13.05 -22.55
C ARG A 711 -33.08 13.00 -21.05
N ARG A 712 -32.30 12.09 -20.45
CA ARG A 712 -32.19 11.93 -19.00
C ARG A 712 -31.69 13.22 -18.32
N LEU A 713 -30.68 13.89 -18.90
CA LEU A 713 -30.20 15.20 -18.43
C LEU A 713 -31.26 16.30 -18.53
N LEU A 714 -31.93 16.39 -19.68
CA LEU A 714 -32.97 17.41 -19.91
C LEU A 714 -34.20 17.22 -18.99
N GLN A 715 -34.51 15.99 -18.60
CA GLN A 715 -35.60 15.68 -17.64
C GLN A 715 -35.35 16.29 -16.26
N GLU A 716 -34.10 16.44 -15.84
CA GLU A 716 -33.77 17.08 -14.56
C GLU A 716 -34.02 18.61 -14.54
N GLY A 717 -34.15 19.24 -15.70
CA GLY A 717 -34.44 20.66 -15.82
C GLY A 717 -33.41 21.59 -15.22
N ARG A 718 -32.16 21.12 -15.05
CA ARG A 718 -31.04 21.86 -14.45
C ARG A 718 -30.34 22.75 -15.47
N ASP A 719 -29.67 23.79 -14.96
CA ASP A 719 -28.85 24.66 -15.81
C ASP A 719 -27.66 23.92 -16.42
N GLY A 720 -27.52 23.98 -17.74
CA GLY A 720 -26.48 23.24 -18.46
C GLY A 720 -25.04 23.60 -18.09
N ASP A 721 -24.77 24.89 -17.79
CA ASP A 721 -23.43 25.32 -17.37
C ASP A 721 -23.09 24.83 -15.96
N GLU A 722 -24.09 24.84 -15.06
CA GLU A 722 -23.94 24.27 -13.70
C GLU A 722 -23.63 22.78 -13.78
N VAL A 723 -24.38 22.00 -14.57
CA VAL A 723 -24.15 20.55 -14.75
C VAL A 723 -22.78 20.29 -15.37
N THR A 724 -22.38 21.05 -16.39
CA THR A 724 -21.04 20.97 -17.01
C THR A 724 -19.92 21.14 -15.98
N ASN A 725 -20.03 22.16 -15.11
CA ASN A 725 -19.02 22.42 -14.08
C ASN A 725 -18.99 21.31 -13.00
N GLU A 726 -20.14 20.81 -12.59
CA GLU A 726 -20.23 19.66 -11.68
C GLU A 726 -19.56 18.41 -12.29
N MET A 727 -19.86 18.10 -13.55
CA MET A 727 -19.25 16.98 -14.26
C MET A 727 -17.74 17.15 -14.39
N LYS A 728 -17.24 18.34 -14.74
CA LYS A 728 -15.80 18.64 -14.82
C LYS A 728 -15.08 18.41 -13.50
N SER A 729 -15.74 18.65 -12.36
CA SER A 729 -15.22 18.40 -11.02
C SER A 729 -15.13 16.92 -10.65
N LYS A 730 -15.71 16.01 -11.46
CA LYS A 730 -15.72 14.55 -11.27
C LYS A 730 -15.01 13.80 -12.39
N ASN A 731 -14.73 14.44 -13.51
CA ASN A 731 -14.05 13.84 -14.65
C ASN A 731 -12.67 14.52 -14.80
N PRO A 732 -11.58 13.80 -14.49
CA PRO A 732 -10.25 14.41 -14.51
C PRO A 732 -9.83 14.78 -15.92
N ARG A 733 -9.14 15.92 -16.07
CA ARG A 733 -8.45 16.34 -17.28
C ARG A 733 -7.10 15.65 -17.38
N PHE A 734 -6.40 15.51 -16.24
CA PHE A 734 -5.14 14.78 -16.14
C PHE A 734 -5.36 13.42 -15.50
N VAL A 735 -4.80 12.38 -16.08
CA VAL A 735 -4.76 11.02 -15.54
C VAL A 735 -3.32 10.52 -15.56
N LEU A 736 -2.89 9.92 -14.45
CA LEU A 736 -1.51 9.44 -14.28
C LEU A 736 -1.30 8.14 -15.07
N ARG A 737 -1.16 8.25 -16.38
CA ARG A 737 -0.93 7.12 -17.29
C ARG A 737 0.47 6.51 -17.08
N ASN A 738 0.61 5.24 -17.41
CA ASN A 738 1.90 4.55 -17.26
C ASN A 738 3.05 5.20 -18.04
N TRP A 739 2.79 5.71 -19.24
CA TRP A 739 3.83 6.36 -20.03
C TRP A 739 4.35 7.65 -19.35
N VAL A 740 3.47 8.40 -18.66
CA VAL A 740 3.86 9.61 -17.92
C VAL A 740 4.79 9.25 -16.76
N THR A 741 4.42 8.25 -15.96
CA THR A 741 5.26 7.81 -14.83
C THR A 741 6.61 7.27 -15.28
N ASN A 742 6.65 6.54 -16.39
CA ASN A 742 7.89 6.02 -16.95
C ASN A 742 8.79 7.14 -17.49
N GLU A 743 8.20 8.15 -18.14
CA GLU A 743 8.93 9.33 -18.61
C GLU A 743 9.53 10.12 -17.42
N VAL A 744 8.73 10.38 -16.37
CA VAL A 744 9.22 11.05 -15.16
C VAL A 744 10.40 10.29 -14.56
N ALA A 745 10.27 8.98 -14.39
CA ALA A 745 11.36 8.16 -13.83
C ALA A 745 12.62 8.20 -14.70
N LYS A 746 12.47 8.13 -16.02
CA LYS A 746 13.57 8.21 -16.97
C LYS A 746 14.26 9.57 -16.90
N ARG A 747 13.53 10.68 -16.97
CA ARG A 747 14.10 12.05 -16.89
C ARG A 747 14.79 12.31 -15.55
N LEU A 748 14.27 11.73 -14.46
CA LEU A 748 14.96 11.79 -13.16
C LEU A 748 16.26 10.99 -13.14
N GLU A 749 16.29 9.80 -13.76
CA GLU A 749 17.44 8.91 -13.75
C GLU A 749 18.54 9.38 -14.70
N GLU A 750 18.20 9.83 -15.91
CA GLU A 750 19.14 10.20 -16.97
C GLU A 750 19.54 11.69 -16.91
N ASP A 751 18.57 12.58 -16.74
CA ASP A 751 18.74 14.03 -16.86
C ASP A 751 18.72 14.75 -15.50
N ASN A 752 18.39 14.02 -14.43
CA ASN A 752 18.19 14.60 -13.09
C ASN A 752 17.11 15.69 -13.05
N ASP A 753 16.11 15.58 -13.90
CA ASP A 753 15.05 16.56 -14.07
C ASP A 753 13.97 16.39 -13.00
N THR A 754 14.11 17.10 -11.90
CA THR A 754 13.10 17.10 -10.84
C THR A 754 11.92 18.06 -11.12
N GLU A 755 12.04 18.94 -12.12
CA GLU A 755 10.95 19.81 -12.50
C GLU A 755 9.78 19.02 -13.10
N VAL A 756 10.06 17.99 -13.92
CA VAL A 756 8.99 17.12 -14.44
C VAL A 756 8.27 16.38 -13.31
N LEU A 757 8.99 15.95 -12.26
CA LEU A 757 8.35 15.32 -11.09
C LEU A 757 7.43 16.31 -10.38
N ARG A 758 7.87 17.55 -10.18
CA ARG A 758 7.07 18.60 -9.56
C ARG A 758 5.82 18.90 -10.38
N GLN A 759 5.96 19.07 -11.69
CA GLN A 759 4.85 19.35 -12.60
C GLN A 759 3.82 18.21 -12.59
N VAL A 760 4.28 16.97 -12.75
CA VAL A 760 3.37 15.81 -12.77
C VAL A 760 2.72 15.59 -11.40
N LEU A 761 3.43 15.84 -10.28
CA LEU A 761 2.83 15.82 -8.95
C LEU A 761 1.72 16.88 -8.84
N GLU A 762 1.97 18.11 -9.30
CA GLU A 762 0.98 19.18 -9.27
C GLU A 762 -0.27 18.81 -10.09
N MET A 763 -0.09 18.26 -11.28
CA MET A 763 -1.20 17.77 -12.11
C MET A 763 -1.92 16.59 -11.44
N SER A 764 -1.21 15.71 -10.76
CA SER A 764 -1.77 14.56 -10.04
C SER A 764 -2.64 14.97 -8.85
N ILE A 765 -2.25 15.98 -8.09
CA ILE A 765 -3.02 16.48 -6.92
C ILE A 765 -4.14 17.45 -7.31
N ARG A 766 -4.19 17.87 -8.56
CA ARG A 766 -5.21 18.77 -9.13
C ARG A 766 -5.75 18.23 -10.46
N PRO A 767 -6.22 16.97 -10.51
CA PRO A 767 -6.52 16.29 -11.78
C PRO A 767 -7.69 16.90 -12.57
N PHE A 768 -8.54 17.68 -11.91
CA PHE A 768 -9.76 18.27 -12.50
C PHE A 768 -9.53 19.64 -13.11
N ASP A 769 -8.38 20.28 -12.85
CA ASP A 769 -8.04 21.59 -13.42
C ASP A 769 -7.91 21.52 -14.95
N ASP A 770 -8.08 22.67 -15.59
CA ASP A 770 -8.05 22.79 -17.05
C ASP A 770 -6.61 22.84 -17.60
N TRP A 771 -5.85 21.75 -17.36
CA TRP A 771 -4.49 21.59 -17.84
C TRP A 771 -4.41 21.61 -19.37
N GLY A 772 -3.40 22.28 -19.93
CA GLY A 772 -3.18 22.39 -21.37
C GLY A 772 -4.11 23.39 -22.05
N LEU A 773 -4.91 24.16 -21.31
CA LEU A 773 -5.67 25.28 -21.85
C LEU A 773 -4.92 26.59 -21.62
N ALA A 774 -5.12 27.55 -22.55
CA ALA A 774 -4.49 28.88 -22.50
C ALA A 774 -4.81 29.62 -21.19
N ARG A 775 -3.77 30.10 -20.49
CA ARG A 775 -3.84 30.87 -19.24
C ARG A 775 -2.80 31.98 -19.27
N GLU A 776 -3.13 33.14 -18.67
CA GLU A 776 -2.26 34.33 -18.66
C GLU A 776 -0.94 34.08 -17.89
N ASP A 777 -0.93 33.18 -16.94
CA ASP A 777 0.21 32.91 -16.05
C ASP A 777 1.19 31.88 -16.62
N LYS A 778 0.95 31.32 -17.83
CA LYS A 778 1.76 30.27 -18.45
C LYS A 778 2.22 30.59 -19.87
N SER A 779 3.42 30.18 -20.18
CA SER A 779 3.97 30.26 -21.54
C SER A 779 3.31 29.22 -22.46
N GLU A 780 3.35 29.49 -23.76
CA GLU A 780 2.86 28.55 -24.80
C GLU A 780 3.54 27.16 -24.70
N ALA A 781 4.82 27.13 -24.34
CA ALA A 781 5.57 25.91 -24.18
C ALA A 781 5.08 25.07 -22.99
N GLU A 782 4.77 25.70 -21.85
CA GLU A 782 4.20 25.04 -20.67
C GLU A 782 2.80 24.50 -20.96
N ILE A 783 1.97 25.26 -21.66
CA ILE A 783 0.62 24.83 -22.07
C ILE A 783 0.70 23.60 -22.97
N LYS A 784 1.58 23.60 -23.98
CA LYS A 784 1.79 22.45 -24.88
C LYS A 784 2.30 21.21 -24.14
N GLU A 785 3.17 21.38 -23.16
CA GLU A 785 3.66 20.27 -22.34
C GLU A 785 2.55 19.70 -21.45
N GLU A 786 1.73 20.54 -20.83
CA GLU A 786 0.55 20.11 -20.08
C GLU A 786 -0.46 19.35 -20.95
N GLU A 787 -0.72 19.86 -22.16
CA GLU A 787 -1.59 19.19 -23.15
C GLU A 787 -1.05 17.83 -23.53
N ARG A 788 0.26 17.74 -23.80
CA ARG A 788 0.95 16.49 -24.09
C ARG A 788 0.82 15.49 -22.94
N LEU A 789 1.04 15.94 -21.71
CA LEU A 789 0.94 15.09 -20.50
C LEU A 789 -0.51 14.61 -20.24
N CYS A 790 -1.51 15.36 -20.69
CA CYS A 790 -2.92 14.96 -20.64
C CYS A 790 -3.31 13.98 -21.76
N SER A 791 -2.50 13.83 -22.81
CA SER A 791 -2.82 13.02 -23.98
C SER A 791 -2.68 11.52 -23.72
N LEU A 792 -3.26 10.71 -24.60
CA LEU A 792 -3.13 9.25 -24.58
C LEU A 792 -1.66 8.79 -24.71
N GLY A 793 -0.81 9.61 -25.33
CA GLY A 793 0.57 9.25 -25.61
C GLY A 793 0.66 8.18 -26.71
N ARG A 794 1.81 7.53 -26.79
CA ARG A 794 1.95 6.35 -27.63
C ARG A 794 1.52 5.14 -26.83
N PRO A 795 0.58 4.31 -27.32
CA PRO A 795 0.21 3.08 -26.65
C PRO A 795 1.45 2.24 -26.35
N LEU A 796 1.60 1.83 -25.10
CA LEU A 796 2.68 0.93 -24.70
C LEU A 796 2.38 -0.46 -25.28
N THR A 797 2.79 -0.70 -26.52
CA THR A 797 2.82 -2.05 -27.06
C THR A 797 4.03 -2.78 -26.47
N GLY A 798 3.81 -3.58 -25.44
CA GLY A 798 4.70 -4.68 -25.15
C GLY A 798 5.43 -4.78 -23.83
N ASN A 799 5.49 -3.78 -22.94
CA ASN A 799 6.18 -3.92 -21.64
C ASN A 799 5.27 -3.53 -20.49
N LEU A 800 4.44 -4.46 -20.05
CA LEU A 800 3.74 -4.33 -18.78
C LEU A 800 4.75 -4.48 -17.61
N PRO A 801 4.63 -3.69 -16.53
CA PRO A 801 5.46 -3.87 -15.34
C PRO A 801 5.19 -5.22 -14.68
N SER A 802 6.21 -5.80 -14.04
CA SER A 802 6.08 -7.04 -13.27
C SER A 802 5.94 -6.74 -11.77
N CYS A 803 5.52 -7.75 -10.99
CA CYS A 803 5.43 -7.66 -9.53
C CYS A 803 6.79 -7.40 -8.86
N SER A 804 7.90 -7.70 -9.54
CA SER A 804 9.27 -7.56 -9.04
C SER A 804 9.92 -6.21 -9.33
N SER A 805 9.27 -5.36 -10.13
CA SER A 805 9.81 -4.05 -10.54
C SER A 805 9.68 -2.97 -9.44
#